data_6937a1a927f4a4f703f0cb48e4abe865
#
_entry.id   6937a1a927f4a4f703f0cb48e4abe865
#
_cell.length_a   1.000
_cell.length_b   1.000
_cell.length_c   1.000
_cell.angle_alpha   90.00
_cell.angle_beta   90.00
_cell.angle_gamma   90.00
#
_symmetry.space_group_name_H-M   'P 1'
#
loop_
_entity.id
_entity.type
_entity.pdbx_description
1 polymer ?
#
loop_
_entity_poly.entity_id
_entity_poly.type
_entity_poly.pdbx_seq_one_letter_code
_entity_poly.pdbx_strand_id
1 'polypeptide(L)'
;MKQTKKWISVLTAAAMLCTGIGAVKTVTPIQASAADSIEDSMNWDTLNIGGGGFVSGIITGDDQMYARTDVGGAYRYDYDQKRWVQLLGFLNEADRGLLSVDAMCVDPNDDDTLYLLCGCAYFSDARTVIFRSHDAGETFEEIDVTDMIQVHGNGYGRQTGESIAVDPDNPNIIYCGGDVTAGDSALIMSEDGGDTWSPVMGYDKLGLFEYSIKWPTWTDHMARSVEDAEYGNVNGVATIQITGGKVYVGTSVKGKANLHVADVGSDDFQPLSEELPTEQMPSRINLDADGNLLITYINGLMFDRGTGYAFKYNPKTNELKDITPTEGIVTNTKKLNVGYGAVTSDPKDANKLVATTCAQWYSQAWTADAWQREAIAWGDRFFKSEDGGETWTEITPGNTAYWDGPLLANYLQDGGHSWIRDKAIHWSGCIALDPRNSDQFWVVSGNGVFTCENTWAECPDIYFAPDGIEEVVSLDFISRPGKDPVSVIGDYDGFYHAADGTATQLSPSMAKLTSGSASTSGIAYCPANPDVMVRLAEGSAQGYYTTDGTTWQELPNIPCSGAKAAINQLEDGTYRILVSSSGKIAYTDDFGKTWSTASTSDSLSSTIWMCVDEKNPQYVYAYGYYYNSSYFYSKPKADITDA
;
A
#
# COMPACT_ATOMS: atom_id res chain seq x y z
N MET A 1 -11.93 -35.46 -7.25
CA MET A 1 -12.28 -36.39 -6.20
C MET A 1 -11.13 -36.58 -5.20
N LYS A 2 -10.37 -35.55 -4.87
CA LYS A 2 -9.27 -35.54 -3.88
C LYS A 2 -9.31 -34.38 -2.86
N GLN A 3 -10.27 -33.49 -2.92
CA GLN A 3 -10.39 -32.35 -1.99
C GLN A 3 -11.31 -32.60 -0.77
N THR A 4 -12.07 -33.69 -0.74
CA THR A 4 -13.04 -33.97 0.34
C THR A 4 -12.45 -34.60 1.59
N LYS A 5 -11.13 -34.77 1.70
CA LYS A 5 -10.50 -35.46 2.87
C LYS A 5 -9.81 -34.51 3.88
N LYS A 6 -9.64 -33.22 3.60
CA LYS A 6 -8.97 -32.29 4.53
C LYS A 6 -9.89 -31.65 5.58
N TRP A 7 -11.19 -31.60 5.33
CA TRP A 7 -12.15 -30.95 6.25
C TRP A 7 -12.63 -31.80 7.42
N ILE A 8 -12.43 -33.12 7.37
CA ILE A 8 -12.85 -34.02 8.47
C ILE A 8 -11.85 -34.04 9.64
N SER A 9 -10.61 -33.58 9.44
CA SER A 9 -9.57 -33.62 10.47
C SER A 9 -9.63 -32.43 11.46
N VAL A 10 -10.24 -31.32 11.11
CA VAL A 10 -10.32 -30.12 11.98
C VAL A 10 -11.48 -30.23 12.98
N LEU A 11 -12.56 -30.91 12.62
CA LEU A 11 -13.71 -31.09 13.51
C LEU A 11 -13.48 -32.14 14.61
N THR A 12 -12.48 -33.02 14.48
CA THR A 12 -12.17 -34.06 15.48
C THR A 12 -11.23 -33.55 16.58
N ALA A 13 -10.50 -32.47 16.40
CA ALA A 13 -9.60 -31.91 17.41
C ALA A 13 -10.33 -31.03 18.45
N ALA A 14 -11.48 -30.46 18.10
CA ALA A 14 -12.28 -29.65 19.03
C ALA A 14 -13.12 -30.47 20.03
N ALA A 15 -13.26 -31.77 19.84
CA ALA A 15 -14.09 -32.64 20.68
C ALA A 15 -13.35 -33.31 21.84
N MET A 16 -12.04 -33.14 21.99
CA MET A 16 -11.24 -33.87 23.00
C MET A 16 -10.76 -33.03 24.20
N LEU A 17 -11.25 -31.82 24.40
CA LEU A 17 -10.82 -30.96 25.52
C LEU A 17 -11.89 -30.61 26.56
N CYS A 18 -13.02 -31.34 26.57
CA CYS A 18 -14.07 -31.18 27.59
C CYS A 18 -14.37 -32.49 28.32
N THR A 19 -13.44 -32.97 29.15
CA THR A 19 -13.76 -33.95 30.20
C THR A 19 -13.33 -33.44 31.56
N GLY A 20 -14.26 -32.79 32.23
CA GLY A 20 -14.12 -32.31 33.60
C GLY A 20 -15.50 -31.88 34.18
N ILE A 21 -16.30 -32.89 34.54
CA ILE A 21 -17.36 -32.92 35.60
C ILE A 21 -18.29 -31.69 35.67
N GLY A 22 -19.48 -31.86 35.10
CA GLY A 22 -20.69 -31.03 35.33
C GLY A 22 -21.71 -31.41 34.25
N ALA A 23 -22.94 -31.74 34.66
CA ALA A 23 -24.00 -32.29 33.82
C ALA A 23 -24.18 -31.48 32.51
N VAL A 24 -23.61 -31.95 31.44
CA VAL A 24 -23.79 -31.39 30.08
C VAL A 24 -25.17 -31.78 29.60
N LYS A 25 -26.09 -30.82 29.51
CA LYS A 25 -27.23 -30.96 28.60
C LYS A 25 -26.65 -31.22 27.20
N THR A 26 -26.92 -32.37 26.65
CA THR A 26 -26.62 -32.72 25.26
C THR A 26 -27.32 -31.70 24.36
N VAL A 27 -26.59 -30.71 23.89
CA VAL A 27 -27.00 -29.91 22.75
C VAL A 27 -26.81 -30.82 21.53
N THR A 28 -27.90 -31.27 20.95
CA THR A 28 -27.85 -31.96 19.64
C THR A 28 -27.15 -31.02 18.68
N PRO A 29 -26.06 -31.44 18.01
CA PRO A 29 -25.47 -30.62 16.98
C PRO A 29 -26.55 -30.35 15.94
N ILE A 30 -26.79 -29.09 15.64
CA ILE A 30 -27.55 -28.70 14.47
C ILE A 30 -26.76 -29.28 13.29
N GLN A 31 -27.26 -30.34 12.69
CA GLN A 31 -26.77 -30.82 11.42
C GLN A 31 -27.09 -29.70 10.43
N ALA A 32 -26.09 -28.89 10.10
CA ALA A 32 -26.17 -28.07 8.91
C ALA A 32 -26.37 -29.07 7.76
N SER A 33 -27.60 -29.18 7.24
CA SER A 33 -27.79 -29.76 5.92
C SER A 33 -26.84 -28.98 5.02
N ALA A 34 -26.04 -29.66 4.22
CA ALA A 34 -25.38 -29.03 3.11
C ALA A 34 -26.49 -28.41 2.26
N ALA A 35 -26.82 -27.14 2.52
CA ALA A 35 -27.42 -26.31 1.52
C ALA A 35 -26.47 -26.34 0.34
N ASP A 36 -26.95 -26.58 -0.85
CA ASP A 36 -26.30 -26.19 -2.09
C ASP A 36 -25.69 -24.83 -1.80
N SER A 37 -24.41 -24.69 -1.97
CA SER A 37 -23.60 -23.69 -1.28
C SER A 37 -24.23 -22.31 -1.43
N ILE A 38 -24.48 -21.63 -0.32
CA ILE A 38 -24.91 -20.22 -0.33
C ILE A 38 -23.96 -19.41 -1.22
N GLU A 39 -22.69 -19.81 -1.33
CA GLU A 39 -21.66 -19.26 -2.21
C GLU A 39 -22.08 -19.20 -3.69
N ASP A 40 -22.79 -20.22 -4.23
CA ASP A 40 -23.25 -20.21 -5.63
C ASP A 40 -24.42 -19.23 -5.88
N SER A 41 -25.01 -18.69 -4.82
CA SER A 41 -26.12 -17.73 -4.90
C SER A 41 -25.74 -16.31 -4.45
N MET A 42 -24.52 -16.11 -3.94
CA MET A 42 -24.01 -14.80 -3.55
C MET A 42 -23.33 -14.11 -4.73
N ASN A 43 -23.70 -12.86 -4.95
CA ASN A 43 -22.99 -11.97 -5.84
C ASN A 43 -22.02 -11.14 -4.99
N TRP A 44 -20.73 -11.27 -5.25
CA TRP A 44 -19.69 -10.48 -4.59
C TRP A 44 -19.34 -9.30 -5.47
N ASP A 45 -19.29 -8.11 -4.89
CA ASP A 45 -18.90 -6.90 -5.58
C ASP A 45 -18.05 -6.01 -4.66
N THR A 46 -17.18 -5.18 -5.26
CA THR A 46 -16.34 -4.25 -4.53
C THR A 46 -17.11 -3.00 -4.16
N LEU A 47 -16.98 -2.55 -2.93
CA LEU A 47 -17.51 -1.24 -2.49
C LEU A 47 -16.52 -0.16 -2.93
N ASN A 48 -16.74 0.38 -4.12
CA ASN A 48 -15.84 1.37 -4.72
C ASN A 48 -15.93 2.71 -3.98
N ILE A 49 -14.78 3.18 -3.49
CA ILE A 49 -14.61 4.53 -2.96
C ILE A 49 -13.53 5.33 -3.70
N GLY A 50 -12.73 4.65 -4.53
CA GLY A 50 -11.52 5.21 -5.14
C GLY A 50 -10.47 5.46 -4.07
N GLY A 51 -10.24 4.44 -3.22
CA GLY A 51 -9.49 4.60 -1.96
C GLY A 51 -8.00 4.81 -2.12
N GLY A 52 -7.44 4.49 -3.28
CA GLY A 52 -6.03 4.69 -3.56
C GLY A 52 -5.13 3.82 -2.67
N GLY A 53 -4.62 4.34 -1.57
CA GLY A 53 -3.61 3.70 -0.74
C GLY A 53 -2.19 3.86 -1.29
N PHE A 54 -1.22 3.10 -0.76
CA PHE A 54 0.17 3.24 -1.18
C PHE A 54 0.45 2.44 -2.47
N VAL A 55 0.32 3.13 -3.61
CA VAL A 55 0.75 2.57 -4.91
C VAL A 55 2.25 2.77 -5.06
N SER A 56 3.00 1.68 -5.16
CA SER A 56 4.47 1.69 -5.08
C SER A 56 5.16 1.65 -6.45
N GLY A 57 4.48 1.20 -7.51
CA GLY A 57 5.04 1.19 -8.88
C GLY A 57 3.99 1.13 -9.97
N ILE A 58 4.36 1.62 -11.15
CA ILE A 58 3.63 1.44 -12.41
C ILE A 58 4.61 0.85 -13.41
N ILE A 59 4.19 -0.19 -14.11
CA ILE A 59 4.95 -0.88 -15.13
C ILE A 59 4.14 -0.85 -16.43
N THR A 60 4.81 -0.57 -17.52
CA THR A 60 4.19 -0.50 -18.84
C THR A 60 4.81 -1.54 -19.78
N GLY A 61 3.97 -2.25 -20.52
CA GLY A 61 4.33 -2.94 -21.75
C GLY A 61 4.16 -2.03 -22.96
N ASP A 62 3.98 -2.60 -24.14
CA ASP A 62 3.71 -1.84 -25.38
C ASP A 62 2.30 -1.24 -25.39
N ASP A 63 1.31 -1.98 -24.87
CA ASP A 63 -0.11 -1.62 -24.88
C ASP A 63 -0.79 -1.79 -23.51
N GLN A 64 -0.14 -2.41 -22.53
CA GLN A 64 -0.68 -2.68 -21.21
C GLN A 64 0.00 -1.83 -20.13
N MET A 65 -0.75 -1.57 -19.08
CA MET A 65 -0.22 -0.87 -17.90
C MET A 65 -0.70 -1.55 -16.63
N TYR A 66 0.25 -1.75 -15.71
CA TYR A 66 0.02 -2.41 -14.43
C TYR A 66 0.50 -1.53 -13.28
N ALA A 67 -0.13 -1.67 -12.12
CA ALA A 67 0.29 -1.01 -10.89
C ALA A 67 0.44 -2.03 -9.77
N ARG A 68 1.41 -1.79 -8.87
CA ARG A 68 1.61 -2.57 -7.66
C ARG A 68 1.47 -1.72 -6.42
N THR A 69 1.03 -2.36 -5.33
CA THR A 69 0.81 -1.72 -4.05
C THR A 69 1.53 -2.46 -2.93
N ASP A 70 1.64 -1.82 -1.78
CA ASP A 70 2.35 -2.40 -0.64
C ASP A 70 1.52 -3.42 0.15
N VAL A 71 0.18 -3.36 0.11
CA VAL A 71 -0.71 -4.31 0.80
C VAL A 71 -2.01 -4.66 0.06
N GLY A 72 -2.27 -4.04 -1.08
CA GLY A 72 -3.52 -4.19 -1.85
C GLY A 72 -3.37 -5.05 -3.11
N GLY A 73 -2.19 -5.64 -3.36
CA GLY A 73 -1.95 -6.49 -4.53
C GLY A 73 -1.48 -5.73 -5.76
N ALA A 74 -1.82 -6.26 -6.92
CA ALA A 74 -1.50 -5.68 -8.23
C ALA A 74 -2.77 -5.42 -9.04
N TYR A 75 -2.67 -4.48 -9.97
CA TYR A 75 -3.79 -4.02 -10.80
C TYR A 75 -3.35 -3.88 -12.24
N ARG A 76 -4.30 -4.13 -13.18
CA ARG A 76 -4.17 -3.81 -14.60
C ARG A 76 -5.09 -2.63 -14.93
N TYR A 77 -4.63 -1.70 -15.75
CA TYR A 77 -5.46 -0.59 -16.21
C TYR A 77 -6.34 -1.04 -17.39
N ASP A 78 -7.66 -0.94 -17.22
CA ASP A 78 -8.63 -1.16 -18.28
C ASP A 78 -8.87 0.17 -19.02
N TYR A 79 -8.32 0.30 -20.22
CA TYR A 79 -8.44 1.51 -21.04
C TYR A 79 -9.84 1.78 -21.54
N ASP A 80 -10.67 0.74 -21.71
CA ASP A 80 -12.06 0.89 -22.18
C ASP A 80 -12.96 1.43 -21.07
N GLN A 81 -12.77 0.92 -19.84
CA GLN A 81 -13.52 1.34 -18.66
C GLN A 81 -12.85 2.52 -17.92
N LYS A 82 -11.61 2.85 -18.26
CA LYS A 82 -10.75 3.86 -17.59
C LYS A 82 -10.64 3.62 -16.09
N ARG A 83 -10.37 2.41 -15.69
CA ARG A 83 -10.24 2.00 -14.29
C ARG A 83 -9.19 0.93 -14.09
N TRP A 84 -8.71 0.81 -12.87
CA TRP A 84 -7.84 -0.26 -12.44
C TRP A 84 -8.64 -1.52 -12.10
N VAL A 85 -8.13 -2.69 -12.46
CA VAL A 85 -8.73 -4.00 -12.20
C VAL A 85 -7.79 -4.80 -11.31
N GLN A 86 -8.27 -5.24 -10.15
CA GLN A 86 -7.51 -6.04 -9.19
C GLN A 86 -7.16 -7.42 -9.77
N LEU A 87 -5.89 -7.82 -9.68
CA LEU A 87 -5.38 -9.09 -10.22
C LEU A 87 -5.30 -10.20 -9.18
N LEU A 88 -5.02 -9.90 -7.92
CA LEU A 88 -4.79 -10.87 -6.85
C LEU A 88 -6.01 -11.12 -5.95
N GLY A 89 -7.22 -10.81 -6.41
CA GLY A 89 -8.46 -10.99 -5.65
C GLY A 89 -8.80 -12.44 -5.28
N PHE A 90 -8.10 -13.43 -5.82
CA PHE A 90 -8.25 -14.85 -5.49
C PHE A 90 -7.52 -15.26 -4.20
N LEU A 91 -6.61 -14.42 -3.67
CA LEU A 91 -5.89 -14.71 -2.44
C LEU A 91 -6.82 -14.64 -1.22
N ASN A 92 -6.57 -15.49 -0.26
CA ASN A 92 -7.35 -15.58 0.97
C ASN A 92 -6.58 -14.97 2.17
N GLU A 93 -7.24 -14.88 3.34
CA GLU A 93 -6.65 -14.30 4.55
C GLU A 93 -5.34 -14.97 5.01
N ALA A 94 -5.15 -16.27 4.76
CA ALA A 94 -3.90 -16.95 5.12
C ALA A 94 -2.72 -16.48 4.25
N ASP A 95 -3.02 -16.05 3.04
CA ASP A 95 -2.04 -15.62 2.03
C ASP A 95 -1.94 -14.09 1.91
N ARG A 96 -2.55 -13.32 2.83
CA ARG A 96 -2.60 -11.85 2.78
C ARG A 96 -1.23 -11.17 2.66
N GLY A 97 -0.15 -11.81 3.12
CA GLY A 97 1.22 -11.31 2.94
C GLY A 97 1.67 -11.27 1.49
N LEU A 98 1.03 -12.05 0.61
CA LEU A 98 1.30 -12.06 -0.82
C LEU A 98 0.57 -10.93 -1.58
N LEU A 99 -0.31 -10.17 -0.91
CA LEU A 99 -0.84 -8.91 -1.45
C LEU A 99 0.20 -7.78 -1.39
N SER A 100 1.33 -7.98 -0.71
CA SER A 100 2.47 -7.06 -0.73
C SER A 100 3.31 -7.35 -1.97
N VAL A 101 3.18 -6.54 -3.01
CA VAL A 101 3.89 -6.72 -4.29
C VAL A 101 5.16 -5.87 -4.29
N ASP A 102 6.29 -6.53 -4.12
CA ASP A 102 7.59 -5.88 -4.03
C ASP A 102 8.10 -5.39 -5.39
N ALA A 103 7.95 -6.22 -6.41
CA ALA A 103 8.33 -5.91 -7.78
C ALA A 103 7.43 -6.61 -8.79
N MET A 104 7.43 -6.11 -10.04
CA MET A 104 6.78 -6.77 -11.16
C MET A 104 7.46 -6.44 -12.48
N CYS A 105 7.33 -7.32 -13.45
CA CYS A 105 7.75 -7.06 -14.82
C CYS A 105 6.79 -7.68 -15.83
N VAL A 106 6.74 -7.08 -16.99
CA VAL A 106 6.08 -7.60 -18.19
C VAL A 106 7.17 -8.17 -19.11
N ASP A 107 6.89 -9.28 -19.80
CA ASP A 107 7.78 -9.77 -20.85
C ASP A 107 7.87 -8.71 -21.96
N PRO A 108 9.08 -8.23 -22.30
CA PRO A 108 9.24 -7.21 -23.35
C PRO A 108 8.72 -7.60 -24.74
N ASN A 109 8.41 -8.87 -24.97
CA ASN A 109 7.92 -9.39 -26.24
C ASN A 109 6.44 -9.82 -26.19
N ASP A 110 5.82 -9.82 -25.02
CA ASP A 110 4.45 -10.31 -24.81
C ASP A 110 3.79 -9.62 -23.60
N ASP A 111 3.02 -8.59 -23.86
CA ASP A 111 2.32 -7.79 -22.82
C ASP A 111 1.33 -8.60 -21.96
N ASP A 112 0.92 -9.78 -22.39
CA ASP A 112 0.04 -10.68 -21.65
C ASP A 112 0.81 -11.57 -20.66
N THR A 113 2.14 -11.64 -20.81
CA THR A 113 3.01 -12.38 -19.86
C THR A 113 3.60 -11.43 -18.82
N LEU A 114 3.23 -11.64 -17.54
CA LEU A 114 3.73 -10.86 -16.44
C LEU A 114 4.15 -11.71 -15.25
N TYR A 115 5.06 -11.16 -14.45
CA TYR A 115 5.59 -11.74 -13.23
C TYR A 115 5.42 -10.76 -12.08
N LEU A 116 4.86 -11.22 -10.96
CA LEU A 116 4.69 -10.45 -9.73
C LEU A 116 5.51 -11.10 -8.63
N LEU A 117 6.47 -10.39 -8.06
CA LEU A 117 7.25 -10.81 -6.90
C LEU A 117 6.54 -10.33 -5.64
N CYS A 118 6.00 -11.25 -4.87
CA CYS A 118 5.10 -10.99 -3.76
C CYS A 118 5.65 -11.56 -2.46
N GLY A 119 5.50 -10.81 -1.36
CA GLY A 119 5.84 -11.29 -0.04
C GLY A 119 5.96 -10.19 1.01
N CYS A 120 5.75 -10.58 2.28
CA CYS A 120 5.95 -9.71 3.42
C CYS A 120 6.44 -10.53 4.61
N ALA A 121 7.63 -10.22 5.12
CA ALA A 121 8.35 -11.03 6.11
C ALA A 121 7.60 -11.32 7.42
N TYR A 122 6.59 -10.53 7.75
CA TYR A 122 5.85 -10.65 9.00
C TYR A 122 4.41 -11.14 8.84
N PHE A 123 4.02 -11.50 7.61
CA PHE A 123 2.73 -12.10 7.31
C PHE A 123 2.91 -13.41 6.54
N SER A 124 1.90 -14.27 6.56
CA SER A 124 1.82 -15.49 5.76
C SER A 124 3.07 -16.38 5.87
N ASP A 125 3.60 -16.54 7.09
CA ASP A 125 4.81 -17.30 7.40
C ASP A 125 6.07 -16.83 6.64
N ALA A 126 6.12 -15.55 6.27
CA ALA A 126 7.20 -14.92 5.50
C ALA A 126 7.41 -15.54 4.10
N ARG A 127 6.37 -16.03 3.48
CA ARG A 127 6.44 -16.58 2.12
C ARG A 127 6.85 -15.50 1.12
N THR A 128 7.70 -15.89 0.18
CA THR A 128 8.03 -15.11 -1.02
C THR A 128 7.66 -15.94 -2.24
N VAL A 129 6.80 -15.39 -3.08
CA VAL A 129 6.18 -16.07 -4.22
C VAL A 129 6.32 -15.22 -5.47
N ILE A 130 6.64 -15.84 -6.58
CA ILE A 130 6.49 -15.25 -7.91
C ILE A 130 5.17 -15.77 -8.49
N PHE A 131 4.24 -14.86 -8.77
CA PHE A 131 3.06 -15.19 -9.56
C PHE A 131 3.37 -14.89 -11.03
N ARG A 132 3.18 -15.91 -11.89
CA ARG A 132 3.35 -15.80 -13.34
C ARG A 132 1.99 -15.89 -14.02
N SER A 133 1.72 -14.99 -14.95
CA SER A 133 0.54 -15.00 -15.82
C SER A 133 0.96 -15.00 -17.28
N HIS A 134 0.15 -15.62 -18.15
CA HIS A 134 0.25 -15.58 -19.60
C HIS A 134 -1.04 -15.08 -20.28
N ASP A 135 -1.91 -14.42 -19.51
CA ASP A 135 -3.22 -13.94 -19.96
C ASP A 135 -3.55 -12.57 -19.35
N ALA A 136 -2.55 -11.71 -19.26
CA ALA A 136 -2.65 -10.35 -18.73
C ALA A 136 -3.20 -10.28 -17.28
N GLY A 137 -2.92 -11.31 -16.47
CA GLY A 137 -3.31 -11.39 -15.07
C GLY A 137 -4.72 -11.94 -14.80
N GLU A 138 -5.37 -12.57 -15.79
CA GLU A 138 -6.65 -13.25 -15.56
C GLU A 138 -6.46 -14.53 -14.73
N THR A 139 -5.33 -15.25 -14.96
CA THR A 139 -4.94 -16.41 -14.17
C THR A 139 -3.45 -16.37 -13.82
N PHE A 140 -3.08 -17.03 -12.71
CA PHE A 140 -1.71 -17.07 -12.23
C PHE A 140 -1.26 -18.49 -11.87
N GLU A 141 0.01 -18.77 -12.15
CA GLU A 141 0.77 -19.88 -11.58
C GLU A 141 1.59 -19.37 -10.40
N GLU A 142 1.58 -20.11 -9.30
CA GLU A 142 2.31 -19.79 -8.07
C GLU A 142 3.66 -20.52 -8.04
N ILE A 143 4.75 -19.77 -7.91
CA ILE A 143 6.13 -20.28 -7.84
C ILE A 143 6.73 -19.82 -6.50
N ASP A 144 6.89 -20.74 -5.56
CA ASP A 144 7.42 -20.44 -4.22
C ASP A 144 8.95 -20.40 -4.26
N VAL A 145 9.53 -19.24 -3.93
CA VAL A 145 10.97 -19.00 -3.85
C VAL A 145 11.44 -18.63 -2.45
N THR A 146 10.62 -18.88 -1.44
CA THR A 146 10.86 -18.55 -0.03
C THR A 146 12.20 -19.05 0.50
N ASP A 147 12.63 -20.23 0.08
CA ASP A 147 13.91 -20.81 0.51
C ASP A 147 15.14 -20.17 -0.16
N MET A 148 14.94 -19.31 -1.15
CA MET A 148 16.01 -18.69 -1.93
C MET A 148 16.20 -17.21 -1.60
N ILE A 149 15.10 -16.44 -1.65
CA ILE A 149 15.09 -14.99 -1.37
C ILE A 149 13.89 -14.63 -0.49
N GLN A 150 13.97 -13.48 0.15
CA GLN A 150 12.81 -12.85 0.81
C GLN A 150 12.59 -11.46 0.24
N VAL A 151 11.32 -11.01 0.27
CA VAL A 151 10.95 -9.64 -0.09
C VAL A 151 9.99 -9.05 0.95
N HIS A 152 9.88 -7.74 0.93
CA HIS A 152 9.11 -6.97 1.90
C HIS A 152 8.31 -5.87 1.20
N GLY A 153 7.37 -6.24 0.35
CA GLY A 153 6.57 -5.30 -0.43
C GLY A 153 5.85 -4.22 0.40
N ASN A 154 5.70 -4.44 1.72
CA ASN A 154 5.29 -3.40 2.68
C ASN A 154 6.42 -3.02 3.64
N GLY A 155 7.63 -2.94 3.14
CA GLY A 155 8.83 -2.55 3.91
C GLY A 155 9.40 -1.21 3.49
N TYR A 156 10.54 -0.87 4.09
CA TYR A 156 11.38 0.21 3.59
C TYR A 156 11.93 -0.18 2.21
N GLY A 157 11.94 0.77 1.27
CA GLY A 157 12.35 0.50 -0.11
C GLY A 157 11.22 0.10 -1.06
N ARG A 158 9.99 -0.12 -0.59
CA ARG A 158 8.84 -0.48 -1.43
C ARG A 158 8.58 0.45 -2.62
N GLN A 159 9.08 1.69 -2.58
CA GLN A 159 9.00 2.68 -3.66
C GLN A 159 10.16 2.60 -4.66
N THR A 160 11.16 1.72 -4.44
CA THR A 160 12.28 1.55 -5.37
C THR A 160 11.85 0.80 -6.63
N GLY A 161 12.76 0.65 -7.58
CA GLY A 161 12.49 0.04 -8.87
C GLY A 161 12.22 -1.45 -8.82
N GLU A 162 12.08 -2.05 -9.98
CA GLU A 162 11.68 -3.43 -10.08
C GLU A 162 12.89 -4.34 -9.92
N SER A 163 12.80 -5.29 -8.98
CA SER A 163 13.84 -6.29 -8.71
C SER A 163 13.62 -7.62 -9.44
N ILE A 164 12.79 -7.62 -10.47
CA ILE A 164 12.58 -8.75 -11.39
C ILE A 164 12.61 -8.23 -12.83
N ALA A 165 13.27 -8.95 -13.74
CA ALA A 165 13.36 -8.57 -15.15
C ALA A 165 13.49 -9.80 -16.06
N VAL A 166 12.82 -9.74 -17.22
CA VAL A 166 12.89 -10.72 -18.31
C VAL A 166 13.90 -10.26 -19.34
N ASP A 167 14.71 -11.17 -19.88
CA ASP A 167 15.64 -10.87 -20.97
C ASP A 167 14.87 -10.67 -22.30
N PRO A 168 14.93 -9.48 -22.93
CA PRO A 168 14.24 -9.22 -24.18
C PRO A 168 14.74 -10.07 -25.35
N ASP A 169 15.97 -10.59 -25.29
CA ASP A 169 16.55 -11.43 -26.34
C ASP A 169 16.20 -12.92 -26.14
N ASN A 170 15.89 -13.33 -24.90
CA ASN A 170 15.49 -14.70 -24.57
C ASN A 170 14.56 -14.72 -23.35
N PRO A 171 13.23 -14.72 -23.55
CA PRO A 171 12.25 -14.67 -22.46
C PRO A 171 12.29 -15.83 -21.45
N ASN A 172 13.03 -16.90 -21.76
CA ASN A 172 13.28 -17.95 -20.78
C ASN A 172 14.24 -17.53 -19.66
N ILE A 173 15.03 -16.47 -19.89
CA ILE A 173 15.97 -15.98 -18.90
C ILE A 173 15.32 -14.84 -18.10
N ILE A 174 15.21 -15.07 -16.78
CA ILE A 174 14.62 -14.11 -15.86
C ILE A 174 15.55 -13.97 -14.67
N TYR A 175 15.85 -12.74 -14.29
CA TYR A 175 16.55 -12.44 -13.03
C TYR A 175 15.58 -11.88 -12.01
N CYS A 176 15.72 -12.33 -10.76
CA CYS A 176 14.92 -11.88 -9.64
C CYS A 176 15.81 -11.67 -8.42
N GLY A 177 15.63 -10.56 -7.76
CA GLY A 177 16.39 -10.20 -6.57
C GLY A 177 15.51 -9.83 -5.40
N GLY A 178 16.04 -9.95 -4.20
CA GLY A 178 15.34 -9.62 -2.98
C GLY A 178 16.32 -9.41 -1.85
N ASP A 179 15.79 -9.49 -0.64
CA ASP A 179 16.58 -9.48 0.57
C ASP A 179 17.33 -10.81 0.73
N VAL A 180 18.48 -10.76 1.37
CA VAL A 180 19.24 -11.97 1.63
C VAL A 180 18.71 -12.70 2.86
N THR A 181 18.42 -13.97 2.71
CA THR A 181 18.23 -14.91 3.81
C THR A 181 19.55 -15.59 4.18
N ALA A 182 19.67 -16.06 5.42
CA ALA A 182 20.92 -16.64 5.93
C ALA A 182 21.41 -17.82 5.07
N GLY A 183 22.48 -17.58 4.34
CA GLY A 183 23.15 -18.60 3.53
C GLY A 183 22.68 -18.71 2.08
N ASP A 184 21.71 -17.87 1.67
CA ASP A 184 21.15 -17.85 0.33
C ASP A 184 21.66 -16.65 -0.49
N SER A 185 21.37 -16.62 -1.79
CA SER A 185 21.74 -15.51 -2.66
C SER A 185 20.73 -14.36 -2.59
N ALA A 186 21.20 -13.13 -2.84
CA ALA A 186 20.33 -11.99 -3.07
C ALA A 186 19.74 -11.95 -4.48
N LEU A 187 20.33 -12.69 -5.42
CA LEU A 187 19.96 -12.71 -6.82
C LEU A 187 19.79 -14.14 -7.28
N ILE A 188 18.64 -14.45 -7.86
CA ILE A 188 18.32 -15.74 -8.47
C ILE A 188 18.00 -15.57 -9.93
N MET A 189 18.15 -16.62 -10.71
CA MET A 189 17.90 -16.65 -12.16
C MET A 189 17.11 -17.89 -12.54
N SER A 190 16.21 -17.74 -13.49
CA SER A 190 15.59 -18.81 -14.26
C SER A 190 16.16 -18.85 -15.68
N GLU A 191 16.24 -20.07 -16.26
CA GLU A 191 16.61 -20.31 -17.65
C GLU A 191 15.48 -21.01 -18.45
N ASP A 192 14.32 -21.17 -17.83
CA ASP A 192 13.17 -21.93 -18.36
C ASP A 192 11.83 -21.16 -18.24
N GLY A 193 11.88 -19.84 -18.28
CA GLY A 193 10.69 -18.98 -18.23
C GLY A 193 10.04 -18.90 -16.84
N GLY A 194 10.81 -19.21 -15.78
CA GLY A 194 10.37 -19.13 -14.40
C GLY A 194 9.90 -20.46 -13.80
N ASP A 195 9.99 -21.59 -14.50
CA ASP A 195 9.62 -22.91 -13.97
C ASP A 195 10.58 -23.35 -12.85
N THR A 196 11.87 -23.10 -13.01
CA THR A 196 12.90 -23.37 -12.00
C THR A 196 13.83 -22.18 -11.79
N TRP A 197 14.36 -22.07 -10.58
CA TRP A 197 15.22 -20.96 -10.17
C TRP A 197 16.51 -21.47 -9.54
N SER A 198 17.60 -20.73 -9.73
CA SER A 198 18.90 -21.03 -9.13
C SER A 198 19.60 -19.76 -8.66
N PRO A 199 20.40 -19.82 -7.56
CA PRO A 199 21.20 -18.70 -7.09
C PRO A 199 22.26 -18.28 -8.10
N VAL A 200 22.45 -16.97 -8.26
CA VAL A 200 23.53 -16.38 -9.08
C VAL A 200 24.78 -16.21 -8.20
N MET A 201 25.55 -17.27 -8.08
CA MET A 201 26.68 -17.37 -7.14
C MET A 201 27.79 -16.35 -7.38
N GLY A 202 27.95 -15.86 -8.60
CA GLY A 202 28.91 -14.82 -8.94
C GLY A 202 28.59 -13.48 -8.28
N TYR A 203 27.31 -13.19 -8.13
CA TYR A 203 26.83 -11.98 -7.46
C TYR A 203 27.15 -12.00 -5.96
N ASP A 204 26.99 -13.14 -5.30
CA ASP A 204 27.32 -13.30 -3.87
C ASP A 204 28.79 -13.11 -3.57
N LYS A 205 29.70 -13.45 -4.52
CA LYS A 205 31.15 -13.26 -4.39
C LYS A 205 31.57 -11.79 -4.29
N LEU A 206 30.70 -10.84 -4.66
CA LEU A 206 30.96 -9.41 -4.50
C LEU A 206 31.05 -9.00 -3.02
N GLY A 207 30.52 -9.81 -2.11
CA GLY A 207 30.55 -9.56 -0.66
C GLY A 207 29.82 -8.28 -0.27
N LEU A 208 28.72 -8.00 -0.92
CA LEU A 208 27.93 -6.77 -0.70
C LEU A 208 27.12 -6.85 0.59
N PHE A 209 26.63 -8.03 0.95
CA PHE A 209 25.66 -8.25 2.01
C PHE A 209 26.19 -9.08 3.17
N GLU A 210 25.60 -8.90 4.35
CA GLU A 210 25.78 -9.78 5.50
C GLU A 210 24.62 -10.78 5.57
N TYR A 211 24.84 -12.01 5.11
CA TYR A 211 23.84 -13.07 5.02
C TYR A 211 23.39 -13.66 6.37
N SER A 212 23.84 -13.15 7.49
CA SER A 212 23.53 -13.69 8.84
C SER A 212 22.22 -13.15 9.44
N ILE A 213 21.56 -12.24 8.76
CA ILE A 213 20.39 -11.53 9.30
C ILE A 213 19.11 -12.28 8.94
N LYS A 214 18.57 -13.02 9.92
CA LYS A 214 17.18 -13.52 9.84
C LYS A 214 16.24 -12.50 10.46
N TRP A 215 15.11 -12.28 9.85
CA TRP A 215 14.02 -11.44 10.35
C TRP A 215 13.01 -12.29 11.16
N PRO A 216 13.27 -12.60 12.45
CA PRO A 216 12.43 -13.54 13.18
C PRO A 216 11.08 -12.96 13.61
N THR A 217 10.96 -11.63 13.67
CA THR A 217 9.71 -10.96 14.09
C THR A 217 9.55 -9.58 13.42
N TRP A 218 8.31 -9.09 13.37
CA TRP A 218 7.98 -7.72 12.96
C TRP A 218 8.82 -6.66 13.68
N THR A 219 8.98 -6.80 15.01
CA THR A 219 9.73 -5.84 15.82
C THR A 219 11.21 -5.81 15.44
N ASP A 220 11.79 -6.97 15.16
CA ASP A 220 13.20 -7.05 14.74
C ASP A 220 13.38 -6.45 13.35
N HIS A 221 12.45 -6.72 12.44
CA HIS A 221 12.43 -6.11 11.11
C HIS A 221 12.40 -4.57 11.20
N MET A 222 11.43 -4.01 11.93
CA MET A 222 11.30 -2.56 12.09
C MET A 222 12.52 -1.93 12.76
N ALA A 223 13.07 -2.53 13.81
CA ALA A 223 14.22 -1.99 14.53
C ALA A 223 15.48 -1.95 13.64
N ARG A 224 15.72 -3.00 12.89
CA ARG A 224 16.88 -3.07 11.99
C ARG A 224 16.72 -2.19 10.76
N SER A 225 15.50 -2.16 10.16
CA SER A 225 15.26 -1.37 8.97
C SER A 225 15.39 0.15 9.20
N VAL A 226 15.15 0.66 10.42
CA VAL A 226 15.39 2.07 10.73
C VAL A 226 16.88 2.38 10.76
N GLU A 227 17.66 1.59 11.49
CA GLU A 227 19.10 1.84 11.69
C GLU A 227 19.91 1.53 10.41
N ASP A 228 19.60 0.42 9.75
CA ASP A 228 20.32 -0.03 8.56
C ASP A 228 19.83 0.66 7.28
N ALA A 229 18.56 1.06 7.19
CA ALA A 229 18.06 1.86 6.07
C ALA A 229 18.70 3.26 6.04
N GLU A 230 19.02 3.84 7.20
CA GLU A 230 19.81 5.09 7.27
C GLU A 230 21.19 4.89 6.68
N TYR A 231 21.77 3.70 6.82
CA TYR A 231 23.11 3.34 6.31
C TYR A 231 23.09 2.55 4.99
N GLY A 232 21.92 2.13 4.50
CA GLY A 232 21.74 1.49 3.19
C GLY A 232 22.24 0.06 3.07
N ASN A 233 22.23 -0.73 4.15
CA ASN A 233 22.88 -2.05 4.18
C ASN A 233 21.91 -3.24 4.33
N VAL A 234 20.59 -3.09 4.14
CA VAL A 234 19.68 -4.11 4.65
C VAL A 234 19.03 -4.96 3.59
N ASN A 235 18.55 -4.40 2.50
CA ASN A 235 17.59 -5.15 1.71
C ASN A 235 18.18 -6.03 0.61
N GLY A 236 19.24 -5.71 0.03
CA GLY A 236 19.73 -6.51 -1.07
C GLY A 236 19.52 -5.82 -2.43
N VAL A 237 18.82 -6.46 -3.33
CA VAL A 237 18.58 -5.94 -4.68
C VAL A 237 17.44 -4.94 -4.68
N ALA A 238 17.69 -3.73 -5.21
CA ALA A 238 16.71 -2.65 -5.30
C ALA A 238 16.09 -2.54 -6.69
N THR A 239 16.83 -2.89 -7.75
CA THR A 239 16.37 -2.75 -9.13
C THR A 239 17.19 -3.62 -10.08
N ILE A 240 16.55 -4.19 -11.08
CA ILE A 240 17.18 -4.98 -12.15
C ILE A 240 16.71 -4.47 -13.50
N GLN A 241 17.62 -4.41 -14.48
CA GLN A 241 17.29 -4.17 -15.87
C GLN A 241 18.13 -5.07 -16.77
N ILE A 242 17.54 -5.57 -17.86
CA ILE A 242 18.24 -6.38 -18.87
C ILE A 242 18.12 -5.68 -20.23
N THR A 243 19.23 -5.46 -20.89
CA THR A 243 19.28 -4.90 -22.25
C THR A 243 20.61 -5.18 -22.92
N GLY A 244 20.61 -5.41 -24.25
CA GLY A 244 21.81 -5.59 -25.04
C GLY A 244 22.65 -6.79 -24.60
N GLY A 245 22.03 -7.88 -24.15
CA GLY A 245 22.70 -9.08 -23.65
C GLY A 245 23.39 -8.91 -22.29
N LYS A 246 23.05 -7.87 -21.55
CA LYS A 246 23.63 -7.58 -20.21
C LYS A 246 22.54 -7.42 -19.17
N VAL A 247 22.83 -7.88 -17.95
CA VAL A 247 22.01 -7.65 -16.75
C VAL A 247 22.68 -6.59 -15.87
N TYR A 248 21.89 -5.59 -15.46
CA TYR A 248 22.26 -4.49 -14.59
C TYR A 248 21.54 -4.65 -13.26
N VAL A 249 22.27 -4.71 -12.17
CA VAL A 249 21.73 -4.97 -10.83
C VAL A 249 22.13 -3.88 -9.86
N GLY A 250 21.14 -3.13 -9.38
CA GLY A 250 21.30 -2.09 -8.37
C GLY A 250 20.95 -2.62 -6.97
N THR A 251 21.74 -2.22 -5.98
CA THR A 251 21.58 -2.66 -4.58
C THR A 251 21.38 -1.50 -3.63
N SER A 252 20.81 -1.79 -2.46
CA SER A 252 20.63 -0.83 -1.38
C SER A 252 21.91 -0.54 -0.57
N VAL A 253 23.07 -1.00 -1.03
CA VAL A 253 24.35 -0.84 -0.35
C VAL A 253 24.92 0.57 -0.53
N LYS A 254 25.50 1.14 0.54
CA LYS A 254 26.21 2.42 0.53
C LYS A 254 27.68 2.26 0.91
N GLY A 255 28.51 3.22 0.52
CA GLY A 255 29.96 3.19 0.79
C GLY A 255 30.78 2.27 -0.13
N LYS A 256 30.14 1.62 -1.10
CA LYS A 256 30.77 0.75 -2.12
C LYS A 256 30.06 0.97 -3.47
N ALA A 257 30.64 0.44 -4.55
CA ALA A 257 29.89 0.30 -5.80
C ALA A 257 28.60 -0.48 -5.54
N ASN A 258 27.49 0.05 -6.02
CA ASN A 258 26.13 -0.46 -5.74
C ASN A 258 25.28 -0.66 -7.00
N LEU A 259 25.87 -0.47 -8.16
CA LEU A 259 25.31 -0.83 -9.45
C LEU A 259 26.34 -1.64 -10.22
N HIS A 260 25.98 -2.89 -10.54
CA HIS A 260 26.86 -3.87 -11.17
C HIS A 260 26.26 -4.35 -12.50
N VAL A 261 27.12 -4.80 -13.39
CA VAL A 261 26.75 -5.32 -14.70
C VAL A 261 27.48 -6.62 -15.00
N ALA A 262 26.79 -7.57 -15.65
CA ALA A 262 27.37 -8.79 -16.21
C ALA A 262 26.75 -9.08 -17.59
N ASP A 263 27.41 -9.94 -18.38
CA ASP A 263 26.72 -10.56 -19.52
C ASP A 263 25.62 -11.51 -19.01
N VAL A 264 24.50 -11.57 -19.69
CA VAL A 264 23.38 -12.47 -19.33
C VAL A 264 23.90 -13.92 -19.25
N GLY A 265 23.55 -14.63 -18.17
CA GLY A 265 24.04 -15.98 -17.90
C GLY A 265 25.47 -16.05 -17.34
N SER A 266 26.15 -14.92 -17.12
CA SER A 266 27.49 -14.88 -16.57
C SER A 266 27.48 -14.65 -15.05
N ASP A 267 28.47 -15.21 -14.37
CA ASP A 267 28.77 -14.99 -12.94
C ASP A 267 29.76 -13.82 -12.71
N ASP A 268 30.26 -13.16 -13.77
CA ASP A 268 31.32 -12.14 -13.67
C ASP A 268 30.73 -10.72 -13.60
N PHE A 269 30.20 -10.35 -12.43
CA PHE A 269 29.67 -9.02 -12.17
C PHE A 269 30.78 -8.01 -11.89
N GLN A 270 30.71 -6.87 -12.56
CA GLN A 270 31.63 -5.75 -12.38
C GLN A 270 30.86 -4.47 -12.04
N PRO A 271 31.44 -3.51 -11.30
CA PRO A 271 30.86 -2.17 -11.17
C PRO A 271 30.58 -1.55 -12.54
N LEU A 272 29.39 -0.94 -12.71
CA LEU A 272 29.04 -0.31 -13.99
C LEU A 272 29.94 0.86 -14.33
N SER A 273 30.24 1.72 -13.38
CA SER A 273 31.12 2.88 -13.52
C SER A 273 31.63 3.33 -12.16
N GLU A 274 32.91 3.79 -12.12
CA GLU A 274 33.49 4.43 -10.94
C GLU A 274 32.97 5.87 -10.70
N GLU A 275 32.29 6.45 -11.69
CA GLU A 275 31.71 7.80 -11.61
C GLU A 275 30.35 7.82 -10.89
N LEU A 276 29.71 6.66 -10.71
CA LEU A 276 28.43 6.55 -10.00
C LEU A 276 28.59 6.77 -8.50
N PRO A 277 27.63 7.41 -7.84
CA PRO A 277 27.72 7.70 -6.41
C PRO A 277 27.66 6.43 -5.57
N THR A 278 28.47 6.38 -4.49
CA THR A 278 28.48 5.29 -3.52
C THR A 278 27.81 5.66 -2.19
N GLU A 279 27.62 6.96 -1.93
CA GLU A 279 26.95 7.46 -0.70
C GLU A 279 25.43 7.50 -0.82
N GLN A 280 24.90 7.32 -2.02
CA GLN A 280 23.51 7.10 -2.35
C GLN A 280 23.32 5.71 -2.92
N MET A 281 22.09 5.26 -3.06
CA MET A 281 21.77 3.97 -3.65
C MET A 281 20.90 4.13 -4.92
N PRO A 282 21.02 3.23 -5.91
CA PRO A 282 20.09 3.20 -7.03
C PRO A 282 18.65 3.03 -6.55
N SER A 283 17.75 3.84 -7.06
CA SER A 283 16.32 3.72 -6.82
C SER A 283 15.65 2.90 -7.92
N ARG A 284 15.85 3.30 -9.17
CA ARG A 284 15.22 2.67 -10.32
C ARG A 284 16.11 2.74 -11.57
N ILE A 285 16.03 1.71 -12.39
CA ILE A 285 16.63 1.68 -13.73
C ILE A 285 15.50 1.46 -14.73
N ASN A 286 15.32 2.40 -15.65
CA ASN A 286 14.41 2.28 -16.80
C ASN A 286 15.21 2.34 -18.10
N LEU A 287 14.56 2.02 -19.22
CA LEU A 287 15.13 2.19 -20.55
C LEU A 287 14.49 3.41 -21.23
N ASP A 288 15.29 4.15 -22.02
CA ASP A 288 14.72 5.06 -22.99
C ASP A 288 14.45 4.34 -24.33
N ALA A 289 13.78 5.03 -25.27
CA ALA A 289 13.42 4.48 -26.57
C ALA A 289 14.62 4.02 -27.42
N ASP A 290 15.84 4.48 -27.12
CA ASP A 290 17.08 4.10 -27.81
C ASP A 290 17.82 2.94 -27.08
N GLY A 291 17.30 2.48 -25.95
CA GLY A 291 17.86 1.43 -25.11
C GLY A 291 18.99 1.91 -24.19
N ASN A 292 19.05 3.21 -23.87
CA ASN A 292 19.93 3.70 -22.84
C ASN A 292 19.28 3.51 -21.46
N LEU A 293 20.10 3.28 -20.44
CA LEU A 293 19.63 3.21 -19.05
C LEU A 293 19.36 4.61 -18.48
N LEU A 294 18.21 4.79 -17.89
CA LEU A 294 17.84 5.94 -17.07
C LEU A 294 17.90 5.51 -15.61
N ILE A 295 18.91 5.99 -14.89
CA ILE A 295 19.25 5.50 -13.54
C ILE A 295 19.01 6.61 -12.55
N THR A 296 18.20 6.35 -11.51
CA THR A 296 17.98 7.29 -10.43
C THR A 296 18.61 6.83 -9.13
N TYR A 297 19.00 7.79 -8.31
CA TYR A 297 19.61 7.58 -7.01
C TYR A 297 18.86 8.33 -5.91
N ILE A 298 18.71 7.68 -4.76
CA ILE A 298 18.13 8.23 -3.52
C ILE A 298 19.12 8.09 -2.36
N ASN A 299 18.86 8.79 -1.27
CA ASN A 299 19.75 8.77 -0.11
C ASN A 299 19.72 7.43 0.66
N GLY A 300 18.60 6.72 0.63
CA GLY A 300 18.43 5.42 1.31
C GLY A 300 17.01 4.90 1.17
N LEU A 301 16.75 3.74 1.74
CA LEU A 301 15.47 3.04 1.64
C LEU A 301 14.32 3.74 2.38
N MET A 302 14.62 4.51 3.43
CA MET A 302 13.62 5.31 4.12
C MET A 302 13.19 6.49 3.26
N PHE A 303 11.96 6.94 3.48
CA PHE A 303 11.41 8.17 2.92
C PHE A 303 12.13 9.38 3.53
N ASP A 304 13.38 9.57 3.14
CA ASP A 304 14.25 10.59 3.74
C ASP A 304 14.60 11.67 2.73
N ARG A 305 14.67 12.90 3.23
CA ARG A 305 15.14 14.08 2.51
C ARG A 305 16.65 14.01 2.38
N GLY A 306 17.12 13.44 1.30
CA GLY A 306 18.53 13.33 1.05
C GLY A 306 18.88 13.72 -0.37
N THR A 307 20.17 13.67 -0.63
CA THR A 307 20.71 13.90 -1.97
C THR A 307 20.48 12.70 -2.86
N GLY A 308 20.30 12.94 -4.15
CA GLY A 308 20.22 11.92 -5.17
C GLY A 308 20.56 12.48 -6.53
N TYR A 309 20.48 11.64 -7.54
CA TYR A 309 20.92 11.95 -8.88
C TYR A 309 20.05 11.24 -9.91
N ALA A 310 20.13 11.70 -11.17
CA ALA A 310 19.64 10.99 -12.34
C ALA A 310 20.75 10.92 -13.41
N PHE A 311 20.98 9.72 -13.93
CA PHE A 311 21.99 9.48 -14.96
C PHE A 311 21.37 8.81 -16.18
N LYS A 312 21.96 9.09 -17.35
CA LYS A 312 21.73 8.37 -18.59
C LYS A 312 23.02 7.62 -18.96
N TYR A 313 22.93 6.31 -19.14
CA TYR A 313 24.06 5.47 -19.53
C TYR A 313 23.78 4.79 -20.87
N ASN A 314 24.71 4.89 -21.80
CA ASN A 314 24.62 4.24 -23.10
C ASN A 314 25.39 2.92 -23.08
N PRO A 315 24.72 1.75 -23.13
CA PRO A 315 25.38 0.44 -23.07
C PRO A 315 26.31 0.15 -24.25
N LYS A 316 26.13 0.82 -25.42
CA LYS A 316 26.92 0.60 -26.63
C LYS A 316 28.23 1.37 -26.63
N THR A 317 28.25 2.54 -26.02
CA THR A 317 29.43 3.43 -25.97
C THR A 317 30.09 3.49 -24.58
N ASN A 318 29.44 2.98 -23.54
CA ASN A 318 29.78 3.12 -22.12
C ASN A 318 29.81 4.59 -21.67
N GLU A 319 29.11 5.47 -22.34
CA GLU A 319 29.01 6.87 -21.94
C GLU A 319 28.02 7.02 -20.79
N LEU A 320 28.47 7.62 -19.69
CA LEU A 320 27.62 8.01 -18.55
C LEU A 320 27.45 9.52 -18.56
N LYS A 321 26.21 9.99 -18.46
CA LYS A 321 25.86 11.39 -18.45
C LYS A 321 24.98 11.71 -17.23
N ASP A 322 25.33 12.75 -16.50
CA ASP A 322 24.48 13.32 -15.45
C ASP A 322 23.36 14.14 -16.09
N ILE A 323 22.12 13.69 -15.90
CA ILE A 323 20.90 14.33 -16.38
C ILE A 323 20.03 14.81 -15.21
N THR A 324 20.59 14.99 -14.04
CA THR A 324 19.86 15.37 -12.81
C THR A 324 19.11 16.69 -13.00
N PRO A 325 17.79 16.76 -12.74
CA PRO A 325 16.98 17.98 -12.89
C PRO A 325 17.31 19.04 -11.82
N THR A 326 18.55 19.53 -11.80
CA THR A 326 19.01 20.50 -10.78
C THR A 326 18.73 21.94 -11.15
N GLU A 327 18.53 22.23 -12.46
CA GLU A 327 18.33 23.58 -12.97
C GLU A 327 16.87 23.96 -13.04
N GLY A 328 16.16 24.24 -12.16
CA GLY A 328 14.71 24.57 -12.16
C GLY A 328 14.06 24.33 -10.81
N ILE A 329 14.75 23.59 -9.93
CA ILE A 329 14.28 23.44 -8.55
C ILE A 329 14.59 24.73 -7.79
N VAL A 330 13.63 25.63 -7.78
CA VAL A 330 13.71 26.87 -7.00
C VAL A 330 12.89 26.70 -5.73
N THR A 331 13.57 26.42 -4.62
CA THR A 331 12.95 26.57 -3.31
C THR A 331 13.72 27.59 -2.52
N ASN A 332 13.08 28.67 -2.11
CA ASN A 332 13.65 29.67 -1.22
C ASN A 332 15.08 30.11 -1.57
N THR A 333 15.40 30.31 -2.85
CA THR A 333 16.70 30.78 -3.31
C THR A 333 17.87 29.80 -3.31
N LYS A 334 17.68 28.52 -3.01
CA LYS A 334 18.75 27.51 -3.08
C LYS A 334 18.36 26.37 -4.00
N LYS A 335 19.28 26.01 -4.91
CA LYS A 335 19.21 24.71 -5.60
C LYS A 335 19.24 23.61 -4.55
N LEU A 336 18.27 22.69 -4.59
CA LEU A 336 18.27 21.54 -3.71
C LEU A 336 18.76 20.32 -4.49
N ASN A 337 19.73 19.66 -3.95
CA ASN A 337 20.09 18.33 -4.36
C ASN A 337 19.14 17.37 -3.61
N VAL A 338 18.35 16.60 -4.35
CA VAL A 338 17.23 15.80 -3.84
C VAL A 338 17.27 14.38 -4.40
N GLY A 339 16.66 13.42 -3.71
CA GLY A 339 16.50 12.06 -4.19
C GLY A 339 15.47 11.97 -5.33
N TYR A 340 15.78 11.21 -6.36
CA TYR A 340 14.91 10.97 -7.51
C TYR A 340 14.36 9.55 -7.48
N GLY A 341 13.02 9.39 -7.51
CA GLY A 341 12.35 8.10 -7.55
C GLY A 341 12.50 7.43 -8.90
N ALA A 342 12.16 8.14 -9.96
CA ALA A 342 12.23 7.62 -11.32
C ALA A 342 12.51 8.72 -12.36
N VAL A 343 13.14 8.32 -13.46
CA VAL A 343 13.10 8.98 -14.77
C VAL A 343 12.61 7.96 -15.78
N THR A 344 11.62 8.35 -16.60
CA THR A 344 11.04 7.46 -17.61
C THR A 344 10.95 8.18 -18.94
N SER A 345 11.14 7.44 -20.04
CA SER A 345 11.06 7.92 -21.40
C SER A 345 9.71 7.61 -22.02
N ASP A 346 9.29 8.43 -22.97
CA ASP A 346 8.33 8.02 -23.99
C ASP A 346 8.88 6.78 -24.71
N PRO A 347 8.11 5.70 -24.85
CA PRO A 347 8.58 4.46 -25.49
C PRO A 347 8.93 4.66 -26.99
N LYS A 348 8.53 5.77 -27.60
CA LYS A 348 8.75 6.09 -29.02
C LYS A 348 9.69 7.28 -29.25
N ASP A 349 10.06 8.02 -28.20
CA ASP A 349 10.90 9.21 -28.31
C ASP A 349 11.82 9.37 -27.08
N ALA A 350 13.08 8.99 -27.24
CA ALA A 350 14.11 9.08 -26.20
C ALA A 350 14.44 10.52 -25.74
N ASN A 351 13.91 11.55 -26.41
CA ASN A 351 14.06 12.95 -25.98
C ASN A 351 12.98 13.37 -24.99
N LYS A 352 11.84 12.70 -25.01
CA LYS A 352 10.72 12.98 -24.11
C LYS A 352 10.85 12.20 -22.82
N LEU A 353 11.23 12.87 -21.74
CA LEU A 353 11.41 12.27 -20.42
C LEU A 353 10.51 12.94 -19.40
N VAL A 354 10.06 12.14 -18.40
CA VAL A 354 9.46 12.65 -17.18
C VAL A 354 10.24 12.13 -15.96
N ALA A 355 10.29 12.93 -14.90
CA ALA A 355 11.01 12.58 -13.67
C ALA A 355 10.21 12.97 -12.43
N THR A 356 10.39 12.22 -11.35
CA THR A 356 9.84 12.53 -10.03
C THR A 356 10.93 12.48 -8.96
N THR A 357 10.83 13.37 -7.97
CA THR A 357 11.56 13.17 -6.70
C THR A 357 10.88 12.10 -5.86
N CYS A 358 11.53 11.65 -4.79
CA CYS A 358 10.94 10.73 -3.84
C CYS A 358 11.07 11.27 -2.42
N ALA A 359 9.93 11.37 -1.73
CA ALA A 359 9.83 11.79 -0.32
C ALA A 359 10.38 13.20 -0.01
N GLN A 360 10.20 14.15 -0.90
CA GLN A 360 10.77 15.50 -0.81
C GLN A 360 9.78 16.56 -0.33
N TRP A 361 8.87 16.40 0.37
CA TRP A 361 7.92 17.27 1.10
C TRP A 361 7.95 18.76 0.72
N TYR A 362 7.65 19.08 -0.53
CA TYR A 362 7.43 20.45 -1.02
C TYR A 362 5.95 20.84 -0.95
N SER A 363 5.66 22.13 -0.90
CA SER A 363 4.27 22.60 -0.89
C SER A 363 3.61 22.37 -2.25
N GLN A 364 2.40 21.82 -2.23
CA GLN A 364 1.51 21.64 -3.38
C GLN A 364 0.14 22.21 -3.05
N ALA A 365 -0.52 22.85 -4.01
CA ALA A 365 -1.88 23.33 -3.87
C ALA A 365 -2.86 22.37 -4.55
N TRP A 366 -3.79 21.83 -3.77
CA TRP A 366 -4.75 20.84 -4.26
C TRP A 366 -5.83 21.45 -5.15
N THR A 367 -6.35 22.62 -4.78
CA THR A 367 -7.33 23.38 -5.56
C THR A 367 -6.96 24.85 -5.59
N ALA A 368 -7.53 25.62 -6.53
CA ALA A 368 -7.24 27.06 -6.64
C ALA A 368 -7.54 27.85 -5.36
N ASP A 369 -8.53 27.47 -4.58
CA ASP A 369 -8.87 28.12 -3.31
C ASP A 369 -8.06 27.59 -2.12
N ALA A 370 -7.40 26.44 -2.24
CA ALA A 370 -6.52 25.90 -1.19
C ALA A 370 -5.37 26.87 -0.89
N TRP A 371 -4.81 27.48 -1.91
CA TRP A 371 -3.78 28.50 -1.77
C TRP A 371 -4.23 29.71 -0.94
N GLN A 372 -5.45 30.21 -1.19
CA GLN A 372 -6.01 31.34 -0.46
C GLN A 372 -6.35 31.02 0.99
N ARG A 373 -6.60 29.75 1.30
CA ARG A 373 -6.94 29.27 2.64
C ARG A 373 -5.74 28.75 3.42
N GLU A 374 -4.53 28.86 2.85
CA GLU A 374 -3.31 28.23 3.38
C GLU A 374 -3.43 26.69 3.55
N ALA A 375 -4.39 26.08 2.86
CA ALA A 375 -4.61 24.63 2.85
C ALA A 375 -3.69 23.96 1.82
N ILE A 376 -2.39 24.02 2.09
CA ILE A 376 -1.34 23.48 1.22
C ILE A 376 -0.92 22.12 1.76
N ALA A 377 -0.98 21.11 0.90
CA ALA A 377 -0.40 19.81 1.19
C ALA A 377 1.11 19.77 0.81
N TRP A 378 1.81 18.74 1.24
CA TRP A 378 3.24 18.61 1.04
C TRP A 378 3.53 17.33 0.29
N GLY A 379 4.36 17.41 -0.78
CA GLY A 379 4.63 16.26 -1.64
C GLY A 379 5.87 16.43 -2.51
N ASP A 380 5.97 15.59 -3.51
CA ASP A 380 7.11 15.50 -4.42
C ASP A 380 7.07 16.54 -5.56
N ARG A 381 8.17 16.58 -6.32
CA ARG A 381 8.37 17.45 -7.48
C ARG A 381 8.40 16.61 -8.75
N PHE A 382 7.87 17.17 -9.83
CA PHE A 382 7.79 16.52 -11.13
C PHE A 382 8.44 17.37 -12.19
N PHE A 383 9.09 16.72 -13.15
CA PHE A 383 9.83 17.38 -14.21
C PHE A 383 9.55 16.72 -15.54
N LYS A 384 9.67 17.49 -16.63
CA LYS A 384 9.67 17.02 -18.02
C LYS A 384 10.87 17.54 -18.77
N SER A 385 11.35 16.78 -19.74
CA SER A 385 12.38 17.14 -20.70
C SER A 385 11.93 16.76 -22.10
N GLU A 386 12.28 17.58 -23.10
CA GLU A 386 12.04 17.34 -24.52
C GLU A 386 13.34 17.21 -25.32
N ASP A 387 14.48 17.11 -24.63
CA ASP A 387 15.83 17.06 -25.22
C ASP A 387 16.70 15.95 -24.61
N GLY A 388 16.08 14.87 -24.10
CA GLY A 388 16.76 13.72 -23.56
C GLY A 388 17.46 13.94 -22.23
N GLY A 389 16.97 14.92 -21.44
CA GLY A 389 17.49 15.24 -20.13
C GLY A 389 18.59 16.31 -20.11
N GLU A 390 18.86 17.01 -21.24
CA GLU A 390 19.77 18.15 -21.29
C GLU A 390 19.23 19.31 -20.47
N THR A 391 17.92 19.58 -20.63
CA THR A 391 17.20 20.60 -19.88
C THR A 391 15.90 20.04 -19.31
N TRP A 392 15.46 20.60 -18.19
CA TRP A 392 14.27 20.17 -17.49
C TRP A 392 13.35 21.35 -17.17
N THR A 393 12.04 21.11 -17.29
CA THR A 393 10.99 22.02 -16.84
C THR A 393 10.22 21.38 -15.69
N GLU A 394 10.08 22.08 -14.57
CA GLU A 394 9.28 21.61 -13.45
C GLU A 394 7.78 21.72 -13.76
N ILE A 395 6.99 20.69 -13.39
CA ILE A 395 5.54 20.61 -13.61
C ILE A 395 4.78 20.31 -12.31
N THR A 396 5.36 20.62 -11.15
CA THR A 396 4.73 20.38 -9.84
C THR A 396 3.41 21.14 -9.72
N PRO A 397 2.33 20.50 -9.24
CA PRO A 397 1.01 21.10 -9.20
C PRO A 397 0.92 22.27 -8.22
N GLY A 398 0.21 23.30 -8.63
CA GLY A 398 -0.03 24.50 -7.85
C GLY A 398 1.19 25.40 -7.70
N ASN A 399 1.01 26.47 -6.95
CA ASN A 399 2.07 27.41 -6.64
C ASN A 399 2.53 27.20 -5.19
N THR A 400 3.80 27.28 -4.91
CA THR A 400 4.31 27.13 -3.54
C THR A 400 4.20 28.46 -2.78
N ALA A 401 4.09 28.41 -1.45
CA ALA A 401 4.08 29.61 -0.59
C ALA A 401 5.33 30.49 -0.74
N TYR A 402 6.34 29.97 -1.42
CA TYR A 402 7.65 30.61 -1.61
C TYR A 402 7.98 30.88 -3.07
N TRP A 403 7.03 30.63 -3.98
CA TRP A 403 7.18 30.84 -5.41
C TRP A 403 6.22 31.94 -5.87
N ASP A 404 6.76 33.06 -6.34
CA ASP A 404 6.04 34.21 -6.86
C ASP A 404 6.03 34.27 -8.40
N GLY A 405 6.50 33.21 -9.06
CA GLY A 405 6.50 33.04 -10.52
C GLY A 405 5.17 32.52 -11.08
N PRO A 406 5.15 32.19 -12.37
CA PRO A 406 3.98 31.56 -13.00
C PRO A 406 3.66 30.21 -12.40
N LEU A 407 2.42 29.72 -12.58
CA LEU A 407 2.06 28.33 -12.24
C LEU A 407 2.90 27.34 -13.06
N LEU A 408 3.42 26.33 -12.40
CA LEU A 408 4.22 25.25 -13.01
C LEU A 408 3.32 24.14 -13.57
N ALA A 409 2.19 23.89 -12.89
CA ALA A 409 1.08 23.07 -13.33
C ALA A 409 -0.21 23.65 -12.76
N ASN A 410 -1.37 23.27 -13.30
CA ASN A 410 -2.64 23.63 -12.70
C ASN A 410 -2.79 22.97 -11.32
N TYR A 411 -3.66 23.55 -10.50
CA TYR A 411 -3.98 22.98 -9.20
C TYR A 411 -4.48 21.56 -9.35
N LEU A 412 -4.13 20.68 -8.38
CA LEU A 412 -4.58 19.31 -8.37
C LEU A 412 -6.10 19.22 -8.43
N GLN A 413 -6.61 18.34 -9.29
CA GLN A 413 -8.02 18.04 -9.43
C GLN A 413 -8.34 16.75 -8.69
N ASP A 414 -9.53 16.68 -8.09
CA ASP A 414 -9.94 15.51 -7.29
C ASP A 414 -10.42 14.31 -8.13
N GLY A 415 -10.50 14.45 -9.45
CA GLY A 415 -10.95 13.36 -10.34
C GLY A 415 -12.37 12.85 -10.05
N GLY A 416 -13.17 13.61 -9.32
CA GLY A 416 -14.48 13.18 -8.81
C GLY A 416 -14.47 12.69 -7.36
N HIS A 417 -13.30 12.56 -6.75
CA HIS A 417 -13.10 12.08 -5.37
C HIS A 417 -12.91 13.26 -4.40
N SER A 418 -13.97 14.01 -4.13
CA SER A 418 -13.91 15.24 -3.31
C SER A 418 -13.35 15.04 -1.90
N TRP A 419 -13.30 13.83 -1.41
CA TRP A 419 -12.76 13.46 -0.11
C TRP A 419 -11.22 13.45 -0.06
N ILE A 420 -10.52 13.36 -1.22
CA ILE A 420 -9.03 13.38 -1.28
C ILE A 420 -8.46 14.79 -1.11
N ARG A 421 -9.29 15.81 -1.00
CA ARG A 421 -8.87 17.20 -0.79
C ARG A 421 -7.88 17.30 0.37
N ASP A 422 -6.89 18.19 0.23
CA ASP A 422 -5.80 18.41 1.18
C ASP A 422 -4.75 17.27 1.24
N LYS A 423 -4.83 16.29 0.33
CA LYS A 423 -3.80 15.27 0.15
C LYS A 423 -2.87 15.68 -1.00
N ALA A 424 -1.58 15.36 -0.87
CA ALA A 424 -0.58 15.66 -1.88
C ALA A 424 -0.10 14.40 -2.59
N ILE A 425 0.53 14.57 -3.74
CA ILE A 425 1.30 13.50 -4.37
C ILE A 425 2.64 13.40 -3.64
N HIS A 426 2.82 12.37 -2.84
CA HIS A 426 4.02 12.17 -2.02
C HIS A 426 4.47 10.71 -2.04
N TRP A 427 5.73 10.47 -1.71
CA TRP A 427 6.37 9.15 -1.81
C TRP A 427 6.31 8.59 -3.24
N SER A 428 6.57 9.48 -4.21
CA SER A 428 6.43 9.19 -5.63
C SER A 428 7.66 8.44 -6.16
N GLY A 429 7.77 7.15 -5.84
CA GLY A 429 8.87 6.30 -6.28
C GLY A 429 8.86 5.98 -7.78
N CYS A 430 7.73 6.18 -8.46
CA CYS A 430 7.56 5.88 -9.87
C CYS A 430 6.72 6.94 -10.59
N ILE A 431 7.15 7.27 -11.80
CA ILE A 431 6.39 8.04 -12.80
C ILE A 431 6.59 7.34 -14.14
N ALA A 432 5.54 7.22 -14.94
CA ALA A 432 5.57 6.56 -16.25
C ALA A 432 4.79 7.36 -17.28
N LEU A 433 5.26 7.36 -18.53
CA LEU A 433 4.46 7.81 -19.67
C LEU A 433 3.52 6.67 -20.11
N ASP A 434 2.30 7.03 -20.48
CA ASP A 434 1.30 6.06 -20.93
C ASP A 434 1.74 5.42 -22.25
N PRO A 435 1.75 4.08 -22.38
CA PRO A 435 2.24 3.41 -23.59
C PRO A 435 1.39 3.70 -24.82
N ARG A 436 0.10 4.02 -24.63
CA ARG A 436 -0.85 4.34 -25.71
C ARG A 436 -0.94 5.84 -26.00
N ASN A 437 -0.53 6.70 -25.05
CA ASN A 437 -0.67 8.15 -25.17
C ASN A 437 0.56 8.91 -24.67
N SER A 438 1.45 9.29 -25.57
CA SER A 438 2.67 10.07 -25.27
C SER A 438 2.43 11.42 -24.60
N ASP A 439 1.20 11.93 -24.58
CA ASP A 439 0.84 13.19 -23.90
C ASP A 439 0.40 12.95 -22.45
N GLN A 440 0.36 11.71 -22.00
CA GLN A 440 -0.10 11.34 -20.68
C GLN A 440 1.03 10.74 -19.84
N PHE A 441 1.17 11.23 -18.59
CA PHE A 441 1.94 10.53 -17.57
C PHE A 441 1.05 10.05 -16.42
N TRP A 442 1.56 9.03 -15.73
CA TRP A 442 1.03 8.49 -14.50
C TRP A 442 2.07 8.57 -13.41
N VAL A 443 1.68 8.92 -12.19
CA VAL A 443 2.58 8.98 -11.04
C VAL A 443 1.95 8.34 -9.83
N VAL A 444 2.72 7.53 -9.12
CA VAL A 444 2.30 6.84 -7.90
C VAL A 444 2.45 7.75 -6.68
N SER A 445 1.69 7.43 -5.65
CA SER A 445 1.71 8.14 -4.38
C SER A 445 1.35 7.22 -3.21
N GLY A 446 1.69 7.63 -2.00
CA GLY A 446 1.12 7.04 -0.78
C GLY A 446 -0.39 7.24 -0.62
N ASN A 447 -1.03 7.98 -1.52
CA ASN A 447 -2.48 8.20 -1.55
C ASN A 447 -3.18 7.58 -2.76
N GLY A 448 -2.46 6.89 -3.65
CA GLY A 448 -3.01 6.31 -4.86
C GLY A 448 -2.25 6.69 -6.12
N VAL A 449 -2.94 6.87 -7.22
CA VAL A 449 -2.40 7.19 -8.55
C VAL A 449 -2.93 8.53 -9.03
N PHE A 450 -2.05 9.31 -9.64
CA PHE A 450 -2.40 10.56 -10.31
C PHE A 450 -1.98 10.49 -11.78
N THR A 451 -2.68 11.22 -12.63
CA THR A 451 -2.39 11.29 -14.07
C THR A 451 -2.47 12.71 -14.60
N CYS A 452 -1.83 12.93 -15.73
CA CYS A 452 -1.87 14.19 -16.47
C CYS A 452 -1.99 13.85 -17.97
N GLU A 453 -3.04 14.29 -18.64
CA GLU A 453 -3.31 13.99 -20.05
C GLU A 453 -2.73 15.02 -21.02
N ASN A 454 -2.05 16.06 -20.53
CA ASN A 454 -1.46 17.14 -21.32
C ASN A 454 -0.04 17.49 -20.84
N THR A 455 0.78 16.49 -20.64
CA THR A 455 2.14 16.56 -20.07
C THR A 455 2.99 17.68 -20.67
N TRP A 456 2.94 17.87 -21.99
CA TRP A 456 3.78 18.81 -22.71
C TRP A 456 3.20 20.23 -22.81
N ALA A 457 2.02 20.48 -22.21
CA ALA A 457 1.47 21.83 -22.09
C ALA A 457 2.37 22.74 -21.25
N GLU A 458 2.29 24.05 -21.44
CA GLU A 458 3.00 25.04 -20.61
C GLU A 458 2.63 24.92 -19.12
N CYS A 459 1.36 24.62 -18.83
CA CYS A 459 0.84 24.42 -17.49
C CYS A 459 -0.05 23.17 -17.49
N PRO A 460 0.50 21.97 -17.23
CA PRO A 460 -0.24 20.71 -17.26
C PRO A 460 -1.32 20.60 -16.18
N ASP A 461 -2.34 19.81 -16.45
CA ASP A 461 -3.42 19.49 -15.53
C ASP A 461 -3.17 18.12 -14.88
N ILE A 462 -3.16 18.04 -13.54
CA ILE A 462 -2.93 16.79 -12.81
C ILE A 462 -4.18 16.39 -12.03
N TYR A 463 -4.58 15.13 -12.19
CA TYR A 463 -5.80 14.54 -11.65
C TYR A 463 -5.50 13.35 -10.75
N PHE A 464 -6.31 13.18 -9.70
CA PHE A 464 -6.36 11.94 -8.94
C PHE A 464 -7.15 10.89 -9.74
N ALA A 465 -6.58 9.71 -9.96
CA ALA A 465 -7.11 8.70 -10.87
C ALA A 465 -7.02 7.27 -10.32
N PRO A 466 -7.53 7.00 -9.10
CA PRO A 466 -7.41 5.69 -8.45
C PRO A 466 -8.58 4.76 -8.78
N ASP A 467 -9.50 5.11 -9.66
CA ASP A 467 -10.71 4.31 -9.91
C ASP A 467 -10.41 2.82 -10.07
N GLY A 468 -10.96 2.01 -9.17
CA GLY A 468 -10.73 0.57 -9.09
C GLY A 468 -9.59 0.13 -8.16
N ILE A 469 -8.74 1.04 -7.69
CA ILE A 469 -7.81 0.75 -6.59
C ILE A 469 -8.53 1.00 -5.27
N GLU A 470 -8.69 -0.06 -4.48
CA GLU A 470 -9.40 -0.03 -3.21
C GLU A 470 -8.47 -0.49 -2.07
N GLU A 471 -7.30 0.13 -1.99
CA GLU A 471 -6.29 -0.16 -0.99
C GLU A 471 -6.39 0.78 0.19
N VAL A 472 -7.40 0.59 1.00
CA VAL A 472 -7.61 1.34 2.24
C VAL A 472 -7.68 0.42 3.45
N VAL A 473 -7.28 0.91 4.62
CA VAL A 473 -7.36 0.16 5.86
C VAL A 473 -8.79 0.17 6.37
N SER A 474 -9.56 -0.88 6.09
CA SER A 474 -10.88 -1.07 6.66
C SER A 474 -10.79 -1.33 8.16
N LEU A 475 -11.38 -0.45 8.98
CA LEU A 475 -11.34 -0.53 10.44
C LEU A 475 -12.65 -1.07 11.03
N ASP A 476 -13.78 -0.78 10.40
CA ASP A 476 -15.07 -1.31 10.81
C ASP A 476 -16.12 -1.14 9.68
N PHE A 477 -17.21 -1.90 9.75
CA PHE A 477 -18.27 -1.89 8.75
C PHE A 477 -19.62 -2.22 9.40
N ILE A 478 -20.66 -1.47 9.04
CA ILE A 478 -22.02 -1.77 9.49
C ILE A 478 -22.98 -1.92 8.30
N SER A 479 -23.78 -2.99 8.34
CA SER A 479 -24.93 -3.19 7.45
C SER A 479 -26.20 -2.93 8.23
N ARG A 480 -26.93 -1.89 7.85
CA ARG A 480 -28.14 -1.43 8.54
C ARG A 480 -29.40 -1.92 7.82
N PRO A 481 -30.39 -2.50 8.51
CA PRO A 481 -31.62 -2.98 7.87
C PRO A 481 -32.34 -1.88 7.06
N GLY A 482 -32.48 -2.11 5.75
CA GLY A 482 -33.17 -1.20 4.84
C GLY A 482 -32.50 0.17 4.61
N LYS A 483 -31.22 0.28 4.92
CA LYS A 483 -30.39 1.49 4.76
C LYS A 483 -29.08 1.15 4.07
N ASP A 484 -28.43 2.17 3.52
CA ASP A 484 -27.10 2.02 2.94
C ASP A 484 -26.08 1.56 3.98
N PRO A 485 -25.22 0.59 3.65
CA PRO A 485 -24.09 0.22 4.50
C PRO A 485 -23.15 1.40 4.74
N VAL A 486 -22.39 1.33 5.83
CA VAL A 486 -21.37 2.35 6.16
C VAL A 486 -20.06 1.66 6.49
N SER A 487 -19.00 2.04 5.80
CA SER A 487 -17.62 1.68 6.14
C SER A 487 -16.94 2.80 6.93
N VAL A 488 -16.00 2.45 7.80
CA VAL A 488 -15.06 3.39 8.39
C VAL A 488 -13.65 2.86 8.21
N ILE A 489 -12.72 3.76 7.85
CA ILE A 489 -11.39 3.43 7.37
C ILE A 489 -10.32 4.30 8.02
N GLY A 490 -9.10 3.85 7.92
CA GLY A 490 -7.92 4.64 8.26
C GLY A 490 -7.78 5.83 7.29
N ASP A 491 -7.22 6.93 7.77
CA ASP A 491 -6.84 8.15 7.05
C ASP A 491 -7.97 8.97 6.43
N TYR A 492 -9.09 8.36 6.04
CA TYR A 492 -10.15 9.02 5.25
C TYR A 492 -11.54 8.98 5.89
N ASP A 493 -11.66 8.64 7.18
CA ASP A 493 -12.89 8.60 7.98
C ASP A 493 -13.83 7.44 7.59
N GLY A 494 -14.75 7.62 6.65
CA GLY A 494 -15.68 6.58 6.23
C GLY A 494 -16.70 7.05 5.20
N PHE A 495 -17.51 6.10 4.71
CA PHE A 495 -18.40 6.31 3.57
C PHE A 495 -19.76 5.62 3.76
N TYR A 496 -20.83 6.26 3.29
CA TYR A 496 -22.08 5.59 2.93
C TYR A 496 -21.93 4.97 1.55
N HIS A 497 -22.44 3.76 1.36
CA HIS A 497 -22.40 3.03 0.10
C HIS A 497 -23.82 2.85 -0.44
N ALA A 498 -24.19 3.66 -1.42
CA ALA A 498 -25.50 3.56 -2.04
C ALA A 498 -25.58 2.34 -2.99
N ALA A 499 -26.80 1.82 -3.19
CA ALA A 499 -27.03 0.64 -4.03
C ALA A 499 -26.69 0.84 -5.52
N ASP A 500 -26.51 2.09 -5.98
CA ASP A 500 -26.06 2.41 -7.33
C ASP A 500 -24.53 2.44 -7.49
N GLY A 501 -23.80 2.06 -6.43
CA GLY A 501 -22.33 2.06 -6.39
C GLY A 501 -21.73 3.40 -5.97
N THR A 502 -22.53 4.43 -5.68
CA THR A 502 -22.01 5.72 -5.22
C THR A 502 -21.54 5.64 -3.78
N ALA A 503 -20.30 6.06 -3.50
CA ALA A 503 -19.78 6.25 -2.15
C ALA A 503 -19.84 7.73 -1.77
N THR A 504 -20.37 8.04 -0.59
CA THR A 504 -20.45 9.40 -0.06
C THR A 504 -19.73 9.48 1.27
N GLN A 505 -18.68 10.32 1.36
CA GLN A 505 -17.90 10.49 2.57
C GLN A 505 -18.76 11.00 3.74
N LEU A 506 -18.50 10.49 4.93
CA LEU A 506 -19.12 10.94 6.18
C LEU A 506 -18.75 12.41 6.46
N SER A 507 -19.74 13.24 6.75
CA SER A 507 -19.56 14.68 7.01
C SER A 507 -20.23 15.09 8.33
N PRO A 508 -19.56 15.86 9.18
CA PRO A 508 -18.21 16.43 9.05
C PRO A 508 -17.12 15.38 9.20
N SER A 509 -15.98 15.58 8.52
CA SER A 509 -14.83 14.68 8.63
C SER A 509 -14.30 14.60 10.07
N MET A 510 -13.80 13.42 10.46
CA MET A 510 -13.15 13.19 11.77
C MET A 510 -11.90 14.09 11.95
N ALA A 511 -11.20 14.43 10.88
CA ALA A 511 -10.06 15.34 10.88
C ALA A 511 -10.37 16.72 11.51
N LYS A 512 -11.63 17.15 11.50
CA LYS A 512 -12.04 18.40 12.17
C LYS A 512 -11.91 18.34 13.69
N LEU A 513 -12.02 17.15 14.28
CA LEU A 513 -11.88 16.95 15.73
C LEU A 513 -10.44 16.62 16.10
N THR A 514 -9.75 15.81 15.29
CA THR A 514 -8.46 15.21 15.65
C THR A 514 -7.25 16.05 15.25
N SER A 515 -7.44 17.14 14.50
CA SER A 515 -6.37 18.03 14.02
C SER A 515 -5.24 17.34 13.22
N GLY A 516 -5.52 16.24 12.54
CA GLY A 516 -4.50 15.55 11.71
C GLY A 516 -4.97 14.26 11.08
N SER A 517 -5.34 13.26 11.87
CA SER A 517 -5.81 11.97 11.34
C SER A 517 -7.33 11.98 11.17
N ALA A 518 -7.80 11.54 10.01
CA ALA A 518 -9.23 11.31 9.76
C ALA A 518 -9.69 9.89 10.09
N SER A 519 -8.80 9.03 10.62
CA SER A 519 -9.12 7.62 10.89
C SER A 519 -10.25 7.45 11.90
N THR A 520 -11.19 6.59 11.57
CA THR A 520 -12.33 6.22 12.43
C THR A 520 -12.21 4.74 12.80
N SER A 521 -12.02 4.45 14.11
CA SER A 521 -11.71 3.11 14.61
C SER A 521 -12.93 2.26 14.93
N GLY A 522 -14.09 2.86 15.06
CA GLY A 522 -15.31 2.14 15.38
C GLY A 522 -16.56 2.87 14.96
N ILE A 523 -17.55 2.11 14.50
CA ILE A 523 -18.89 2.58 14.17
C ILE A 523 -19.91 1.59 14.71
N ALA A 524 -21.05 2.10 15.20
CA ALA A 524 -22.17 1.27 15.62
C ALA A 524 -23.50 1.95 15.32
N TYR A 525 -24.53 1.16 15.11
CA TYR A 525 -25.91 1.63 15.00
C TYR A 525 -26.81 0.98 16.07
N CYS A 526 -27.90 1.64 16.40
CA CYS A 526 -28.92 1.09 17.30
C CYS A 526 -29.85 0.14 16.54
N PRO A 527 -29.96 -1.16 16.91
CA PRO A 527 -30.84 -2.10 16.19
C PRO A 527 -32.31 -1.69 16.20
N ALA A 528 -32.77 -1.04 17.26
CA ALA A 528 -34.16 -0.55 17.37
C ALA A 528 -34.44 0.67 16.47
N ASN A 529 -33.43 1.42 16.10
CA ASN A 529 -33.51 2.56 15.18
C ASN A 529 -32.20 2.73 14.41
N PRO A 530 -32.05 2.15 13.20
CA PRO A 530 -30.83 2.16 12.43
C PRO A 530 -30.31 3.54 12.00
N ASP A 531 -31.08 4.59 12.19
CA ASP A 531 -30.65 5.97 11.94
C ASP A 531 -29.88 6.57 13.12
N VAL A 532 -29.91 5.92 14.29
CA VAL A 532 -29.13 6.34 15.45
C VAL A 532 -27.81 5.61 15.44
N MET A 533 -26.73 6.35 15.22
CA MET A 533 -25.38 5.81 15.07
C MET A 533 -24.36 6.60 15.89
N VAL A 534 -23.23 5.97 16.15
CA VAL A 534 -22.04 6.58 16.74
C VAL A 534 -20.81 6.15 15.97
N ARG A 535 -19.85 7.05 15.79
CA ARG A 535 -18.52 6.77 15.23
C ARG A 535 -17.44 7.43 16.07
N LEU A 536 -16.29 6.75 16.22
CA LEU A 536 -15.22 7.10 17.13
C LEU A 536 -13.89 7.20 16.43
N ALA A 537 -13.12 8.24 16.74
CA ALA A 537 -11.81 8.48 16.16
C ALA A 537 -10.80 7.43 16.62
N GLU A 538 -9.90 7.05 15.72
CA GLU A 538 -8.71 6.29 16.06
C GLU A 538 -7.73 7.17 16.84
N GLY A 539 -7.09 6.60 17.87
CA GLY A 539 -6.03 7.27 18.63
C GLY A 539 -6.45 8.46 19.49
N SER A 540 -7.71 8.91 19.46
CA SER A 540 -8.19 10.04 20.26
C SER A 540 -9.54 9.79 20.92
N ALA A 541 -9.84 10.56 21.98
CA ALA A 541 -11.10 10.48 22.72
C ALA A 541 -12.17 11.40 22.10
N GLN A 542 -12.41 11.24 20.81
CA GLN A 542 -13.30 12.08 20.00
C GLN A 542 -14.21 11.23 19.13
N GLY A 543 -15.34 11.79 18.73
CA GLY A 543 -16.30 11.09 17.88
C GLY A 543 -17.54 11.91 17.59
N TYR A 544 -18.41 11.32 16.79
CA TYR A 544 -19.69 11.89 16.41
C TYR A 544 -20.83 10.89 16.66
N TYR A 545 -22.03 11.41 16.86
CA TYR A 545 -23.27 10.64 16.84
C TYR A 545 -24.28 11.26 15.88
N THR A 546 -25.24 10.48 15.43
CA THR A 546 -26.40 10.93 14.66
C THR A 546 -27.68 10.29 15.21
N THR A 547 -28.81 10.98 15.06
CA THR A 547 -30.14 10.47 15.42
C THR A 547 -31.09 10.39 14.20
N ASP A 548 -30.63 10.86 13.04
CA ASP A 548 -31.37 10.87 11.77
C ASP A 548 -30.65 10.13 10.62
N GLY A 549 -29.49 9.53 10.92
CA GLY A 549 -28.69 8.78 9.96
C GLY A 549 -27.84 9.61 9.02
N THR A 550 -27.90 10.94 9.07
CA THR A 550 -27.23 11.83 8.11
C THR A 550 -26.55 13.05 8.77
N THR A 551 -27.19 13.62 9.79
CA THR A 551 -26.67 14.82 10.49
C THR A 551 -25.85 14.40 11.70
N TRP A 552 -24.54 14.54 11.62
CA TRP A 552 -23.64 14.16 12.69
C TRP A 552 -23.34 15.31 13.63
N GLN A 553 -23.39 15.03 14.94
CA GLN A 553 -23.10 15.95 16.03
C GLN A 553 -21.90 15.41 16.83
N GLU A 554 -21.08 16.30 17.37
CA GLU A 554 -19.96 15.91 18.23
C GLU A 554 -20.46 15.16 19.47
N LEU A 555 -19.83 14.04 19.80
CA LEU A 555 -20.06 13.27 21.02
C LEU A 555 -19.05 13.75 22.07
N PRO A 556 -19.49 14.54 23.05
CA PRO A 556 -18.56 15.18 23.98
C PRO A 556 -18.07 14.25 25.09
N ASN A 557 -16.94 14.63 25.68
CA ASN A 557 -16.40 14.06 26.92
C ASN A 557 -16.15 12.54 26.89
N ILE A 558 -15.85 11.96 25.72
CA ILE A 558 -15.56 10.52 25.59
C ILE A 558 -14.40 10.16 26.53
N PRO A 559 -14.56 9.14 27.41
CA PRO A 559 -13.59 8.87 28.47
C PRO A 559 -12.39 8.02 28.05
N CYS A 560 -12.30 7.60 26.80
CA CYS A 560 -11.23 6.75 26.27
C CYS A 560 -10.96 7.05 24.80
N SER A 561 -9.74 6.79 24.35
CA SER A 561 -9.29 6.98 22.95
C SER A 561 -9.27 5.68 22.16
N GLY A 562 -9.42 5.74 20.83
CA GLY A 562 -9.35 4.59 19.94
C GLY A 562 -10.41 3.54 20.23
N ALA A 563 -11.62 3.98 20.56
CA ALA A 563 -12.64 3.13 21.14
C ALA A 563 -13.42 2.33 20.08
N LYS A 564 -13.93 1.18 20.51
CA LYS A 564 -15.06 0.50 19.89
C LYS A 564 -16.36 0.95 20.57
N ALA A 565 -17.46 0.88 19.81
CA ALA A 565 -18.76 1.36 20.28
C ALA A 565 -19.83 0.28 20.16
N ALA A 566 -20.85 0.41 21.00
CA ALA A 566 -22.15 -0.22 20.83
C ALA A 566 -23.25 0.79 21.21
N ILE A 567 -24.43 0.64 20.67
CA ILE A 567 -25.56 1.51 20.98
C ILE A 567 -26.84 0.71 21.07
N ASN A 568 -27.59 0.89 22.13
CA ASN A 568 -28.89 0.26 22.32
C ASN A 568 -29.96 1.28 22.73
N GLN A 569 -31.22 0.88 22.64
CA GLN A 569 -32.35 1.62 23.19
C GLN A 569 -32.88 0.91 24.43
N LEU A 570 -32.99 1.61 25.54
CA LEU A 570 -33.53 1.13 26.79
C LEU A 570 -35.08 1.07 26.72
N GLU A 571 -35.70 0.38 27.68
CA GLU A 571 -37.16 0.22 27.73
C GLU A 571 -37.95 1.55 27.83
N ASP A 572 -37.34 2.59 28.35
CA ASP A 572 -37.92 3.93 28.46
C ASP A 572 -37.74 4.76 27.17
N GLY A 573 -37.09 4.20 26.13
CA GLY A 573 -36.83 4.86 24.90
C GLY A 573 -35.52 5.65 24.86
N THR A 574 -34.75 5.69 25.95
CA THR A 574 -33.45 6.35 26.03
C THR A 574 -32.42 5.58 25.21
N TYR A 575 -31.56 6.29 24.45
CA TYR A 575 -30.43 5.69 23.76
C TYR A 575 -29.21 5.64 24.67
N ARG A 576 -28.63 4.44 24.82
CA ARG A 576 -27.39 4.23 25.57
C ARG A 576 -26.27 3.97 24.60
N ILE A 577 -25.23 4.81 24.62
CA ILE A 577 -24.00 4.63 23.87
C ILE A 577 -22.95 4.06 24.83
N LEU A 578 -22.34 2.94 24.44
CA LEU A 578 -21.24 2.32 25.17
C LEU A 578 -19.96 2.47 24.36
N VAL A 579 -18.86 2.78 25.03
CA VAL A 579 -17.52 2.91 24.42
C VAL A 579 -16.48 2.15 25.25
N SER A 580 -15.51 1.55 24.57
CA SER A 580 -14.41 0.85 25.24
C SER A 580 -13.15 0.80 24.37
N SER A 581 -11.99 1.01 24.96
CA SER A 581 -10.69 0.79 24.32
C SER A 581 -9.77 -0.09 25.15
N SER A 582 -9.51 0.24 26.39
CA SER A 582 -8.52 -0.39 27.25
C SER A 582 -9.17 -1.08 28.46
N GLY A 583 -10.13 -1.97 28.21
CA GLY A 583 -10.69 -2.86 29.21
C GLY A 583 -11.72 -2.27 30.16
N LYS A 584 -12.02 -0.97 30.04
CA LYS A 584 -13.13 -0.35 30.78
C LYS A 584 -14.21 0.04 29.78
N ILE A 585 -15.45 -0.40 30.06
CA ILE A 585 -16.61 0.02 29.29
C ILE A 585 -17.23 1.21 30.01
N ALA A 586 -17.36 2.31 29.31
CA ALA A 586 -18.09 3.49 29.74
C ALA A 586 -19.36 3.64 28.92
N TYR A 587 -20.39 4.23 29.52
CA TYR A 587 -21.65 4.49 28.83
C TYR A 587 -22.21 5.88 29.15
N THR A 588 -23.03 6.36 28.22
CA THR A 588 -23.80 7.60 28.36
C THR A 588 -25.23 7.37 27.92
N ASP A 589 -26.19 7.98 28.65
CA ASP A 589 -27.62 7.96 28.36
C ASP A 589 -28.13 9.34 27.84
N ASP A 590 -27.20 10.29 27.67
CA ASP A 590 -27.50 11.69 27.34
C ASP A 590 -26.61 12.25 26.24
N PHE A 591 -26.14 11.36 25.36
CA PHE A 591 -25.26 11.68 24.25
C PHE A 591 -23.97 12.39 24.68
N GLY A 592 -23.31 11.84 25.69
CA GLY A 592 -21.97 12.27 26.11
C GLY A 592 -21.93 13.46 27.07
N LYS A 593 -23.06 14.00 27.50
CA LYS A 593 -23.06 15.07 28.52
C LYS A 593 -22.52 14.55 29.85
N THR A 594 -22.91 13.32 30.20
CA THR A 594 -22.39 12.60 31.38
C THR A 594 -21.99 11.17 31.00
N TRP A 595 -20.95 10.65 31.65
CA TRP A 595 -20.46 9.30 31.47
C TRP A 595 -20.40 8.52 32.75
N SER A 596 -20.76 7.24 32.69
CA SER A 596 -20.67 6.27 33.78
C SER A 596 -19.81 5.09 33.35
N THR A 597 -19.25 4.34 34.31
CA THR A 597 -18.50 3.12 34.02
C THR A 597 -19.42 1.91 34.22
N ALA A 598 -19.49 1.05 33.22
CA ALA A 598 -20.20 -0.22 33.31
C ALA A 598 -19.40 -1.21 34.19
N SER A 599 -20.09 -2.02 34.95
CA SER A 599 -19.48 -3.11 35.69
C SER A 599 -19.28 -4.29 34.76
N THR A 600 -18.04 -4.74 34.60
CA THR A 600 -17.71 -5.98 33.91
C THR A 600 -17.33 -7.06 34.91
N SER A 601 -17.67 -8.32 34.62
CA SER A 601 -17.33 -9.46 35.48
C SER A 601 -15.82 -9.68 35.59
N ASP A 602 -15.09 -9.23 34.59
CA ASP A 602 -13.64 -9.32 34.49
C ASP A 602 -13.05 -8.12 33.75
N SER A 603 -11.79 -7.81 34.00
CA SER A 603 -11.09 -6.73 33.28
C SER A 603 -10.52 -7.20 31.97
N LEU A 604 -11.01 -6.63 30.86
CA LEU A 604 -10.33 -6.68 29.56
C LEU A 604 -9.14 -5.72 29.60
N SER A 605 -8.03 -6.09 28.99
CA SER A 605 -6.89 -5.17 28.80
C SER A 605 -7.07 -4.32 27.55
N SER A 606 -7.77 -4.85 26.56
CA SER A 606 -8.10 -4.17 25.30
C SER A 606 -9.42 -4.72 24.77
N THR A 607 -10.28 -3.84 24.27
CA THR A 607 -11.52 -4.22 23.57
C THR A 607 -11.27 -4.18 22.07
N ILE A 608 -11.54 -5.30 21.40
CA ILE A 608 -11.42 -5.41 19.94
C ILE A 608 -12.75 -5.14 19.27
N TRP A 609 -13.84 -5.56 19.90
CA TRP A 609 -15.16 -5.50 19.31
C TRP A 609 -16.25 -5.45 20.37
N MET A 610 -17.35 -4.76 20.09
CA MET A 610 -18.58 -4.75 20.90
C MET A 610 -19.80 -4.78 20.00
N CYS A 611 -20.87 -5.43 20.45
CA CYS A 611 -22.18 -5.36 19.81
C CYS A 611 -23.31 -5.49 20.82
N VAL A 612 -24.49 -5.06 20.41
CA VAL A 612 -25.75 -5.23 21.14
C VAL A 612 -26.45 -6.48 20.61
N ASP A 613 -27.11 -7.23 21.52
CA ASP A 613 -28.01 -8.30 21.12
C ASP A 613 -29.27 -7.68 20.47
N GLU A 614 -29.51 -7.97 19.19
CA GLU A 614 -30.66 -7.40 18.46
C GLU A 614 -32.03 -7.83 19.00
N LYS A 615 -32.11 -9.01 19.62
CA LYS A 615 -33.34 -9.56 20.19
C LYS A 615 -33.54 -9.16 21.65
N ASN A 616 -32.44 -8.94 22.37
CA ASN A 616 -32.43 -8.58 23.76
C ASN A 616 -31.50 -7.36 23.94
N PRO A 617 -31.93 -6.15 23.57
CA PRO A 617 -31.06 -4.97 23.52
C PRO A 617 -30.50 -4.52 24.87
N GLN A 618 -30.86 -5.22 25.95
CA GLN A 618 -30.27 -5.03 27.30
C GLN A 618 -28.91 -5.73 27.42
N TYR A 619 -28.54 -6.62 26.51
CA TYR A 619 -27.27 -7.32 26.53
C TYR A 619 -26.31 -6.71 25.51
N VAL A 620 -25.11 -6.44 25.99
CA VAL A 620 -23.98 -5.98 25.16
C VAL A 620 -22.84 -6.98 25.31
N TYR A 621 -22.32 -7.44 24.18
CA TYR A 621 -21.19 -8.36 24.13
C TYR A 621 -19.94 -7.57 23.82
N ALA A 622 -18.88 -7.80 24.59
CA ALA A 622 -17.57 -7.25 24.33
C ALA A 622 -16.54 -8.39 24.20
N TYR A 623 -15.71 -8.30 23.19
CA TYR A 623 -14.62 -9.23 22.94
C TYR A 623 -13.29 -8.48 22.97
N GLY A 624 -12.26 -9.07 23.58
CA GLY A 624 -10.98 -8.42 23.67
C GLY A 624 -9.88 -9.34 24.21
N TYR A 625 -8.73 -8.74 24.46
CA TYR A 625 -7.58 -9.41 25.07
C TYR A 625 -7.47 -9.04 26.55
N TYR A 626 -6.90 -9.96 27.33
CA TYR A 626 -6.27 -9.59 28.58
C TYR A 626 -4.78 -9.97 28.56
N TYR A 627 -3.93 -9.10 29.07
CA TYR A 627 -2.50 -9.37 29.21
C TYR A 627 -2.23 -9.98 30.58
N ASN A 628 -1.60 -11.15 30.60
CA ASN A 628 -1.02 -11.68 31.83
C ASN A 628 0.45 -11.22 31.89
N SER A 629 0.80 -10.45 32.90
CA SER A 629 2.11 -9.82 33.08
C SER A 629 3.29 -10.81 33.20
N SER A 630 3.05 -12.11 33.28
CA SER A 630 4.09 -13.13 33.41
C SER A 630 4.56 -13.70 32.07
N TYR A 631 3.80 -13.57 31.00
CA TYR A 631 4.14 -14.02 29.65
C TYR A 631 3.36 -13.18 28.63
N PHE A 632 3.97 -12.81 27.52
CA PHE A 632 3.36 -12.08 26.40
C PHE A 632 2.29 -12.90 25.63
N TYR A 633 1.36 -13.54 26.35
CA TYR A 633 0.25 -14.25 25.72
C TYR A 633 -1.05 -13.44 25.91
N SER A 634 -1.61 -12.98 24.79
CA SER A 634 -2.98 -12.51 24.75
C SER A 634 -3.93 -13.71 24.60
N LYS A 635 -4.93 -13.82 25.47
CA LYS A 635 -6.03 -14.77 25.28
C LYS A 635 -7.31 -14.00 24.94
N PRO A 636 -8.04 -14.44 23.90
CA PRO A 636 -9.34 -13.86 23.61
C PRO A 636 -10.31 -14.16 24.78
N LYS A 637 -11.10 -13.18 25.14
CA LYS A 637 -12.12 -13.28 26.16
C LYS A 637 -13.37 -12.54 25.72
N ALA A 638 -14.52 -13.15 25.92
CA ALA A 638 -15.81 -12.55 25.72
C ALA A 638 -16.41 -12.19 27.09
N ASP A 639 -16.81 -10.94 27.24
CA ASP A 639 -17.57 -10.47 28.40
C ASP A 639 -18.98 -10.06 27.97
N ILE A 640 -19.94 -10.38 28.83
CA ILE A 640 -21.33 -9.99 28.67
C ILE A 640 -21.61 -9.00 29.76
N THR A 641 -22.11 -7.82 29.41
CA THR A 641 -22.54 -6.81 30.37
C THR A 641 -24.03 -6.63 30.27
N ASP A 642 -24.72 -6.66 31.41
CA ASP A 642 -26.10 -6.19 31.50
C ASP A 642 -26.08 -4.66 31.30
N ALA A 643 -26.74 -4.18 30.27
CA ALA A 643 -26.76 -2.77 29.86
C ALA A 643 -27.88 -2.00 30.53
#